data_acc6721f811a2af38645a1887cc9c09a
#
_entry.id   acc6721f811a2af38645a1887cc9c09a
#
_cell.length_a   1.000
_cell.length_b   1.000
_cell.length_c   1.000
_cell.angle_alpha   90.00
_cell.angle_beta   90.00
_cell.angle_gamma   90.00
#
_symmetry.space_group_name_H-M   'P 1'
#
loop_
_entity.id
_entity.type
_entity.pdbx_description
1 polymer ?
#
loop_
_entity_poly.entity_id
_entity_poly.type
_entity_poly.pdbx_seq_one_letter_code
_entity_poly.pdbx_strand_id
1 'polypeptide(L)'
;MTIHHQVMTKSVCIVGAGPSGLVAAKTLLHDVTPGTFKVTIFDSQHRIGGLWPTHKSDNAGLVHPLMVANQSKHTVQFSDLAWGDSDPHFPKAWQIGRYLERYLNEYGGADIRLGHRVVKTELQDGGSWKVQVDSEKGTETSIFDYLLVATGFFGSPLWPEGIPKEGEVPIIHSSKYRDIESLLSKASNTSDKILVVGGQMSGVETAGTIATHLSSLIHSPGDKTVQNADRFTLHHVVQNPAWTIPLFTSANPGALAPPFLPCDLPSYNLSTRPHPIVNSQGHISVEAARRFNSIFKSVVGTDQSVFSPDTKIDGELLDKPPFLAVGMHYMDFVRSALIKIHKGRLLNIEGTTVTVSSDGNEESITDVAAVVIATGFDPSPSISFLPPSVLEVLSHSPGHPNLPVALAFHGTHHPTLPTLGFVGFYRSPYWGVMEMQARFVTQLFLEHAEGNISARAPSLQAALTSDDSIQRTLALRDDPRCSQFPMGDYAFLMQEFATALGLSISPPIGTTPPVANGQPMDILTPARYISSRASEAQREQATRNLKSTHSTAVAGLAGRAFIAAAVFRSLLGEWNLDRDLVSKLPSHPSGRFIGTAKFLLRTGTADGREHEFSTSRPTGESPVSIDTSDMGLEYLYIEDGEFIAAGTNMRFRATRRYIWRYDEASDKLSVWFARTDDQARADYLFHELEFIPPPSLAAGGDNGNQTRTEDRDDRWRAKSSHLCIQDLYDVHYEFLFRAVNLQEWKLGYSVHGPKKDYTIRGTYTRKSTAT
;
A
#
# COMPACT_ATOMS: atom_id res chain seq x y z
N MET A 1 -17.44 46.64 33.02
CA MET A 1 -17.94 46.51 31.64
C MET A 1 -16.86 45.79 30.83
N THR A 2 -17.02 44.50 30.65
CA THR A 2 -16.12 43.69 29.79
C THR A 2 -16.55 43.96 28.36
N ILE A 3 -15.72 44.72 27.65
CA ILE A 3 -15.90 44.94 26.20
C ILE A 3 -15.63 43.58 25.55
N HIS A 4 -16.67 42.83 25.22
CA HIS A 4 -16.55 41.73 24.28
C HIS A 4 -16.18 42.34 22.92
N HIS A 5 -14.90 42.33 22.56
CA HIS A 5 -14.51 42.49 21.15
C HIS A 5 -15.19 41.34 20.39
N GLN A 6 -16.23 41.67 19.64
CA GLN A 6 -16.85 40.77 18.70
C GLN A 6 -15.78 40.51 17.61
N VAL A 7 -15.05 39.41 17.72
CA VAL A 7 -14.08 39.00 16.69
C VAL A 7 -14.86 38.84 15.40
N MET A 8 -14.58 39.67 14.39
CA MET A 8 -15.23 39.53 13.08
C MET A 8 -14.84 38.18 12.50
N THR A 9 -15.83 37.41 12.06
CA THR A 9 -15.62 36.11 11.41
C THR A 9 -14.68 36.27 10.20
N LYS A 10 -13.62 35.53 10.17
CA LYS A 10 -12.60 35.55 9.10
C LYS A 10 -12.92 34.52 8.03
N SER A 11 -12.78 34.92 6.77
CA SER A 11 -13.04 34.05 5.61
C SER A 11 -11.78 33.32 5.18
N VAL A 12 -11.88 32.01 4.95
CA VAL A 12 -10.78 31.14 4.51
C VAL A 12 -11.16 30.47 3.20
N CYS A 13 -10.34 30.64 2.18
CA CYS A 13 -10.38 29.89 0.93
C CYS A 13 -9.46 28.67 1.05
N ILE A 14 -9.98 27.46 0.86
CA ILE A 14 -9.20 26.24 0.73
C ILE A 14 -9.24 25.78 -0.73
N VAL A 15 -8.07 25.53 -1.32
CA VAL A 15 -7.95 25.02 -2.69
C VAL A 15 -7.65 23.53 -2.64
N GLY A 16 -8.64 22.69 -2.95
CA GLY A 16 -8.60 21.23 -2.96
C GLY A 16 -9.51 20.61 -1.90
N ALA A 17 -10.38 19.70 -2.31
CA ALA A 17 -11.29 18.90 -1.47
C ALA A 17 -10.81 17.45 -1.25
N GLY A 18 -9.49 17.23 -1.29
CA GLY A 18 -8.84 15.99 -0.90
C GLY A 18 -8.74 15.86 0.63
N PRO A 19 -8.07 14.80 1.14
CA PRO A 19 -7.93 14.57 2.59
C PRO A 19 -7.34 15.80 3.31
N SER A 20 -6.35 16.48 2.70
CA SER A 20 -5.74 17.70 3.27
C SER A 20 -6.73 18.85 3.45
N GLY A 21 -7.55 19.11 2.43
CA GLY A 21 -8.55 20.19 2.49
C GLY A 21 -9.69 19.88 3.45
N LEU A 22 -10.13 18.62 3.50
CA LEU A 22 -11.22 18.20 4.41
C LEU A 22 -10.78 18.27 5.88
N VAL A 23 -9.57 17.79 6.21
CA VAL A 23 -9.07 17.89 7.60
C VAL A 23 -8.76 19.33 7.99
N ALA A 24 -8.30 20.17 7.06
CA ALA A 24 -8.09 21.59 7.32
C ALA A 24 -9.42 22.33 7.58
N ALA A 25 -10.46 22.05 6.78
CA ALA A 25 -11.78 22.63 6.99
C ALA A 25 -12.38 22.20 8.35
N LYS A 26 -12.29 20.90 8.70
CA LYS A 26 -12.71 20.41 10.02
C LYS A 26 -11.97 21.14 11.13
N THR A 27 -10.67 21.29 11.03
CA THR A 27 -9.86 21.94 12.06
C THR A 27 -10.24 23.42 12.24
N LEU A 28 -10.43 24.15 11.13
CA LEU A 28 -10.84 25.54 11.14
C LEU A 28 -12.27 25.77 11.68
N LEU A 29 -13.16 24.78 11.54
CA LEU A 29 -14.56 24.93 11.95
C LEU A 29 -14.87 24.32 13.32
N HIS A 30 -14.20 23.22 13.68
CA HIS A 30 -14.57 22.41 14.85
C HIS A 30 -13.51 22.40 15.96
N ASP A 31 -12.24 22.76 15.66
CA ASP A 31 -11.17 22.78 16.67
C ASP A 31 -10.88 24.20 17.20
N VAL A 32 -11.67 25.19 16.81
CA VAL A 32 -11.62 26.58 17.29
C VAL A 32 -12.98 27.03 17.82
N THR A 33 -13.06 28.22 18.40
CA THR A 33 -14.33 28.79 18.82
C THR A 33 -15.29 28.93 17.65
N PRO A 34 -16.52 28.40 17.72
CA PRO A 34 -17.50 28.51 16.64
C PRO A 34 -17.68 29.98 16.15
N GLY A 35 -17.73 30.15 14.83
CA GLY A 35 -17.88 31.46 14.20
C GLY A 35 -16.58 32.25 14.00
N THR A 36 -15.42 31.72 14.45
CA THR A 36 -14.12 32.33 14.18
C THR A 36 -13.79 32.38 12.69
N PHE A 37 -14.01 31.25 12.00
CA PHE A 37 -13.78 31.15 10.57
C PHE A 37 -15.03 30.76 9.79
N LYS A 38 -15.13 31.29 8.55
CA LYS A 38 -16.04 30.83 7.50
C LYS A 38 -15.20 30.21 6.40
N VAL A 39 -15.41 28.96 6.09
CA VAL A 39 -14.57 28.18 5.17
C VAL A 39 -15.31 27.92 3.87
N THR A 40 -14.66 28.23 2.75
CA THR A 40 -15.07 27.83 1.39
C THR A 40 -13.99 26.95 0.78
N ILE A 41 -14.36 25.78 0.28
CA ILE A 41 -13.45 24.85 -0.43
C ILE A 41 -13.78 24.88 -1.92
N PHE A 42 -12.79 25.09 -2.77
CA PHE A 42 -12.89 24.92 -4.21
C PHE A 42 -12.13 23.67 -4.66
N ASP A 43 -12.77 22.86 -5.50
CA ASP A 43 -12.10 21.74 -6.17
C ASP A 43 -12.49 21.70 -7.65
N SER A 44 -11.52 21.44 -8.50
CA SER A 44 -11.72 21.31 -9.94
C SER A 44 -12.43 20.00 -10.34
N GLN A 45 -12.44 19.00 -9.48
CA GLN A 45 -13.17 17.76 -9.67
C GLN A 45 -14.63 17.91 -9.27
N HIS A 46 -15.51 17.08 -9.85
CA HIS A 46 -16.93 17.03 -9.50
C HIS A 46 -17.24 16.17 -8.25
N ARG A 47 -16.21 15.73 -7.54
CA ARG A 47 -16.30 14.95 -6.30
C ARG A 47 -15.24 15.39 -5.30
N ILE A 48 -15.45 15.06 -4.05
CA ILE A 48 -14.43 15.15 -3.00
C ILE A 48 -13.46 13.96 -3.07
N GLY A 49 -12.44 13.97 -2.22
CA GLY A 49 -11.53 12.86 -2.02
C GLY A 49 -10.17 13.01 -2.72
N GLY A 50 -10.02 13.99 -3.62
CA GLY A 50 -8.77 14.23 -4.34
C GLY A 50 -8.33 13.00 -5.15
N LEU A 51 -7.21 12.35 -4.77
CA LEU A 51 -6.75 11.09 -5.38
C LEU A 51 -7.76 9.95 -5.26
N TRP A 52 -8.49 9.89 -4.16
CA TRP A 52 -9.26 8.72 -3.75
C TRP A 52 -10.65 8.73 -4.40
N PRO A 53 -10.95 7.81 -5.33
CA PRO A 53 -12.28 7.67 -5.92
C PRO A 53 -13.27 7.24 -4.86
N THR A 54 -14.54 7.68 -4.97
CA THR A 54 -15.60 7.33 -4.02
C THR A 54 -16.44 6.13 -4.47
N HIS A 55 -16.23 5.65 -5.71
CA HIS A 55 -16.92 4.50 -6.29
C HIS A 55 -15.96 3.58 -7.03
N LYS A 56 -16.29 2.28 -7.07
CA LYS A 56 -15.52 1.25 -7.81
C LYS A 56 -15.41 1.54 -9.31
N SER A 57 -16.40 2.18 -9.88
CA SER A 57 -16.49 2.52 -11.32
C SER A 57 -15.92 3.91 -11.66
N ASP A 58 -15.36 4.64 -10.68
CA ASP A 58 -14.78 5.96 -10.94
C ASP A 58 -13.40 5.84 -11.61
N ASN A 59 -13.42 5.90 -12.93
CA ASN A 59 -12.23 5.81 -13.78
C ASN A 59 -11.61 7.17 -14.13
N ALA A 60 -12.20 8.29 -13.68
CA ALA A 60 -11.76 9.64 -14.03
C ALA A 60 -10.55 10.12 -13.22
N GLY A 61 -10.31 9.55 -12.03
CA GLY A 61 -9.25 9.95 -11.11
C GLY A 61 -7.82 9.57 -11.55
N LEU A 62 -6.86 9.81 -10.67
CA LEU A 62 -5.44 9.50 -10.87
C LEU A 62 -5.05 8.09 -10.38
N VAL A 63 -5.90 7.47 -9.58
CA VAL A 63 -5.67 6.18 -8.94
C VAL A 63 -6.73 5.19 -9.39
N HIS A 64 -6.30 3.95 -9.62
CA HIS A 64 -7.24 2.87 -9.94
C HIS A 64 -8.15 2.59 -8.73
N PRO A 65 -9.49 2.54 -8.87
CA PRO A 65 -10.40 2.39 -7.74
C PRO A 65 -10.16 1.14 -6.87
N LEU A 66 -9.70 0.06 -7.48
CA LEU A 66 -9.41 -1.21 -6.79
C LEU A 66 -7.99 -1.32 -6.27
N MET A 67 -7.15 -0.29 -6.45
CA MET A 67 -5.79 -0.27 -5.88
C MET A 67 -5.86 -0.35 -4.37
N VAL A 68 -5.08 -1.25 -3.78
CA VAL A 68 -5.01 -1.46 -2.33
C VAL A 68 -4.03 -0.44 -1.73
N ALA A 69 -4.39 0.17 -0.60
CA ALA A 69 -3.49 1.07 0.11
C ALA A 69 -2.20 0.35 0.54
N ASN A 70 -1.09 1.07 0.52
CA ASN A 70 0.22 0.57 0.96
C ASN A 70 0.45 0.72 2.48
N GLN A 71 -0.54 1.24 3.20
CA GLN A 71 -0.61 1.34 4.66
C GLN A 71 -1.98 0.87 5.13
N SER A 72 -2.06 0.38 6.36
CA SER A 72 -3.31 -0.15 6.92
C SER A 72 -4.30 0.94 7.33
N LYS A 73 -5.54 0.53 7.57
CA LYS A 73 -6.59 1.40 8.11
C LYS A 73 -6.21 2.07 9.44
N HIS A 74 -5.18 1.58 10.13
CA HIS A 74 -4.73 2.15 11.40
C HIS A 74 -3.94 3.45 11.24
N THR A 75 -3.38 3.68 10.04
CA THR A 75 -2.61 4.88 9.72
C THR A 75 -3.21 5.69 8.56
N VAL A 76 -4.04 5.06 7.71
CA VAL A 76 -4.84 5.72 6.67
C VAL A 76 -6.17 6.19 7.28
N GLN A 77 -6.08 7.13 8.21
CA GLN A 77 -7.23 7.71 8.91
C GLN A 77 -6.83 9.00 9.62
N PHE A 78 -7.84 9.77 10.04
CA PHE A 78 -7.66 10.89 10.97
C PHE A 78 -7.92 10.44 12.42
N SER A 79 -7.46 11.24 13.38
CA SER A 79 -7.47 10.87 14.80
C SER A 79 -8.87 10.62 15.37
N ASP A 80 -9.87 11.27 14.80
CA ASP A 80 -11.20 11.47 15.36
C ASP A 80 -12.34 10.83 14.53
N LEU A 81 -12.01 9.95 13.58
CA LEU A 81 -12.96 9.09 12.88
C LEU A 81 -12.38 7.69 12.68
N ALA A 82 -12.97 6.69 13.32
CA ALA A 82 -12.55 5.30 13.19
C ALA A 82 -13.13 4.64 11.92
N TRP A 83 -12.33 3.71 11.32
CA TRP A 83 -12.86 2.73 10.39
C TRP A 83 -13.86 1.78 11.08
N GLY A 84 -14.75 1.20 10.30
CA GLY A 84 -15.62 0.12 10.80
C GLY A 84 -14.83 -1.15 11.12
N ASP A 85 -15.39 -1.97 12.00
CA ASP A 85 -14.73 -3.23 12.40
C ASP A 85 -14.63 -4.21 11.21
N SER A 86 -15.62 -4.20 10.32
CA SER A 86 -15.66 -5.01 9.09
C SER A 86 -14.86 -4.45 7.92
N ASP A 87 -14.32 -3.22 8.04
CA ASP A 87 -13.51 -2.64 6.97
C ASP A 87 -12.17 -3.40 6.86
N PRO A 88 -11.65 -3.65 5.63
CA PRO A 88 -10.44 -4.43 5.43
C PRO A 88 -9.23 -3.76 6.09
N HIS A 89 -8.22 -4.55 6.44
CA HIS A 89 -6.98 -4.03 7.03
C HIS A 89 -6.24 -3.09 6.08
N PHE A 90 -6.29 -3.39 4.78
CA PHE A 90 -5.75 -2.53 3.73
C PHE A 90 -6.90 -2.13 2.79
N PRO A 91 -7.49 -0.94 3.00
CA PRO A 91 -8.63 -0.51 2.19
C PRO A 91 -8.23 -0.26 0.74
N LYS A 92 -9.14 -0.56 -0.18
CA LYS A 92 -9.03 -0.17 -1.58
C LYS A 92 -9.23 1.35 -1.74
N ALA A 93 -8.70 1.92 -2.80
CA ALA A 93 -8.75 3.37 -3.03
C ALA A 93 -10.18 3.95 -2.96
N TRP A 94 -11.19 3.25 -3.53
CA TRP A 94 -12.58 3.69 -3.43
C TRP A 94 -13.14 3.65 -2.00
N GLN A 95 -12.67 2.74 -1.16
CA GLN A 95 -13.07 2.66 0.25
C GLN A 95 -12.51 3.84 1.05
N ILE A 96 -11.29 4.28 0.70
CA ILE A 96 -10.71 5.50 1.28
C ILE A 96 -11.52 6.73 0.88
N GLY A 97 -11.97 6.81 -0.39
CA GLY A 97 -12.89 7.86 -0.81
C GLY A 97 -14.19 7.86 0.00
N ARG A 98 -14.78 6.68 0.26
CA ARG A 98 -15.98 6.54 1.11
C ARG A 98 -15.72 6.93 2.57
N TYR A 99 -14.52 6.64 3.10
CA TYR A 99 -14.10 7.13 4.42
C TYR A 99 -14.09 8.66 4.46
N LEU A 100 -13.60 9.33 3.41
CA LEU A 100 -13.60 10.79 3.32
C LEU A 100 -15.01 11.38 3.19
N GLU A 101 -15.93 10.70 2.50
CA GLU A 101 -17.36 11.10 2.49
C GLU A 101 -17.98 11.00 3.89
N ARG A 102 -17.67 9.93 4.65
CA ARG A 102 -18.12 9.80 6.05
C ARG A 102 -17.52 10.92 6.91
N TYR A 103 -16.22 11.24 6.69
CA TYR A 103 -15.54 12.31 7.41
C TYR A 103 -16.20 13.67 7.18
N LEU A 104 -16.52 13.97 5.92
CA LEU A 104 -17.24 15.19 5.57
C LEU A 104 -18.65 15.24 6.16
N ASN A 105 -19.36 14.12 6.17
CA ASN A 105 -20.71 14.04 6.76
C ASN A 105 -20.70 14.25 8.27
N GLU A 106 -19.66 13.77 8.96
CA GLU A 106 -19.48 13.97 10.40
C GLU A 106 -19.08 15.41 10.73
N TYR A 107 -18.18 15.99 9.92
CA TYR A 107 -17.59 17.32 10.17
C TYR A 107 -17.95 18.32 9.07
N GLY A 108 -19.22 18.47 8.77
CA GLY A 108 -19.72 19.44 7.79
C GLY A 108 -19.53 20.89 8.24
N GLY A 109 -20.10 21.82 7.46
CA GLY A 109 -20.13 23.26 7.76
C GLY A 109 -19.31 24.13 6.82
N ALA A 110 -18.43 23.56 6.00
CA ALA A 110 -17.75 24.27 4.92
C ALA A 110 -18.67 24.44 3.68
N ASP A 111 -18.56 25.58 2.98
CA ASP A 111 -19.15 25.78 1.64
C ASP A 111 -18.25 25.08 0.61
N ILE A 112 -18.65 23.90 0.12
CA ILE A 112 -17.85 23.10 -0.83
C ILE A 112 -18.36 23.30 -2.24
N ARG A 113 -17.48 23.76 -3.13
CA ARG A 113 -17.77 24.06 -4.54
C ARG A 113 -16.96 23.14 -5.44
N LEU A 114 -17.57 22.06 -5.87
CA LEU A 114 -17.02 21.07 -6.80
C LEU A 114 -17.17 21.53 -8.25
N GLY A 115 -16.28 21.13 -9.16
CA GLY A 115 -16.24 21.60 -10.54
C GLY A 115 -15.81 23.09 -10.64
N HIS A 116 -15.20 23.62 -9.61
CA HIS A 116 -14.74 25.00 -9.51
C HIS A 116 -13.21 25.05 -9.41
N ARG A 117 -12.56 25.46 -10.48
CA ARG A 117 -11.11 25.54 -10.57
C ARG A 117 -10.61 26.94 -10.19
N VAL A 118 -9.82 27.04 -9.14
CA VAL A 118 -9.06 28.28 -8.85
C VAL A 118 -7.98 28.43 -9.92
N VAL A 119 -8.08 29.53 -10.69
CA VAL A 119 -7.18 29.77 -11.83
C VAL A 119 -6.19 30.90 -11.59
N LYS A 120 -6.52 31.82 -10.68
CA LYS A 120 -5.65 32.96 -10.35
C LYS A 120 -5.94 33.46 -8.95
N THR A 121 -4.89 33.88 -8.25
CA THR A 121 -5.02 34.64 -6.99
C THR A 121 -4.18 35.87 -7.02
N GLU A 122 -4.58 36.88 -6.24
CA GLU A 122 -3.85 38.14 -6.06
C GLU A 122 -3.82 38.49 -4.58
N LEU A 123 -2.61 38.67 -4.02
CA LEU A 123 -2.44 39.16 -2.66
C LEU A 123 -2.67 40.71 -2.67
N GLN A 124 -3.61 41.17 -1.86
CA GLN A 124 -3.98 42.57 -1.76
C GLN A 124 -3.13 43.28 -0.69
N ASP A 125 -2.98 44.59 -0.76
CA ASP A 125 -2.19 45.41 0.17
C ASP A 125 -2.58 45.21 1.64
N GLY A 126 -3.85 44.87 1.92
CA GLY A 126 -4.35 44.56 3.26
C GLY A 126 -4.11 43.09 3.74
N GLY A 127 -3.36 42.28 2.98
CA GLY A 127 -3.07 40.89 3.28
C GLY A 127 -4.19 39.92 2.90
N SER A 128 -5.33 40.37 2.37
CA SER A 128 -6.41 39.52 1.87
C SER A 128 -6.10 38.95 0.49
N TRP A 129 -6.83 37.93 0.07
CA TRP A 129 -6.66 37.23 -1.18
C TRP A 129 -7.86 37.44 -2.10
N LYS A 130 -7.64 38.00 -3.27
CA LYS A 130 -8.62 38.01 -4.36
C LYS A 130 -8.42 36.70 -5.14
N VAL A 131 -9.47 35.88 -5.19
CA VAL A 131 -9.46 34.51 -5.78
C VAL A 131 -10.38 34.49 -6.98
N GLN A 132 -9.86 34.13 -8.14
CA GLN A 132 -10.59 33.94 -9.38
C GLN A 132 -10.81 32.43 -9.61
N VAL A 133 -12.06 32.06 -9.88
CA VAL A 133 -12.48 30.68 -10.01
C VAL A 133 -13.25 30.50 -11.31
N ASP A 134 -12.88 29.48 -12.08
CA ASP A 134 -13.59 29.08 -13.29
C ASP A 134 -14.48 27.87 -13.00
N SER A 135 -15.72 27.89 -13.51
CA SER A 135 -16.68 26.81 -13.45
C SER A 135 -17.47 26.73 -14.77
N GLU A 136 -18.33 25.71 -14.92
CA GLU A 136 -19.25 25.61 -16.07
C GLU A 136 -20.17 26.84 -16.23
N LYS A 137 -20.40 27.58 -15.15
CA LYS A 137 -21.22 28.80 -15.13
C LYS A 137 -20.46 30.06 -15.51
N GLY A 138 -19.15 29.96 -15.75
CA GLY A 138 -18.25 31.06 -16.05
C GLY A 138 -17.26 31.34 -14.91
N THR A 139 -16.60 32.48 -15.01
CA THR A 139 -15.57 32.95 -14.07
C THR A 139 -16.19 33.81 -12.99
N GLU A 140 -15.92 33.51 -11.73
CA GLU A 140 -16.30 34.31 -10.56
C GLU A 140 -15.06 34.77 -9.78
N THR A 141 -15.20 35.86 -9.02
CA THR A 141 -14.14 36.39 -8.18
C THR A 141 -14.67 36.67 -6.77
N SER A 142 -13.92 36.24 -5.77
CA SER A 142 -14.24 36.42 -4.35
C SER A 142 -12.99 36.89 -3.57
N ILE A 143 -13.22 37.53 -2.42
CA ILE A 143 -12.14 38.01 -1.53
C ILE A 143 -12.19 37.16 -0.23
N PHE A 144 -11.03 36.71 0.21
CA PHE A 144 -10.85 35.95 1.46
C PHE A 144 -9.74 36.57 2.32
N ASP A 145 -9.89 36.47 3.66
CA ASP A 145 -8.85 36.89 4.58
C ASP A 145 -7.62 35.96 4.54
N TYR A 146 -7.84 34.66 4.29
CA TYR A 146 -6.80 33.62 4.26
C TYR A 146 -6.93 32.73 3.05
N LEU A 147 -5.80 32.26 2.55
CA LEU A 147 -5.69 31.23 1.50
C LEU A 147 -4.95 30.01 2.04
N LEU A 148 -5.54 28.81 1.88
CA LEU A 148 -4.95 27.54 2.26
C LEU A 148 -4.82 26.63 1.05
N VAL A 149 -3.58 26.25 0.72
CA VAL A 149 -3.24 25.35 -0.38
C VAL A 149 -3.31 23.91 0.11
N ALA A 150 -4.27 23.14 -0.42
CA ALA A 150 -4.50 21.73 -0.14
C ALA A 150 -4.63 20.90 -1.44
N THR A 151 -3.95 21.36 -2.50
CA THR A 151 -4.03 20.81 -3.87
C THR A 151 -3.41 19.42 -3.99
N GLY A 152 -2.70 18.96 -2.97
CA GLY A 152 -1.96 17.71 -2.99
C GLY A 152 -0.68 17.79 -3.82
N PHE A 153 0.08 16.71 -3.80
CA PHE A 153 1.39 16.64 -4.45
C PHE A 153 1.35 15.92 -5.81
N PHE A 154 0.34 15.09 -6.05
CA PHE A 154 0.24 14.23 -7.23
C PHE A 154 -0.75 14.82 -8.25
N GLY A 155 -0.43 16.01 -8.78
CA GLY A 155 -1.34 16.74 -9.67
C GLY A 155 -1.17 16.38 -11.14
N SER A 156 0.02 16.58 -11.70
CA SER A 156 0.32 16.39 -13.11
C SER A 156 1.33 15.26 -13.32
N PRO A 157 1.13 14.38 -14.32
CA PRO A 157 2.09 13.35 -14.67
C PRO A 157 3.46 13.94 -15.02
N LEU A 158 4.52 13.44 -14.42
CA LEU A 158 5.90 13.74 -14.81
C LEU A 158 6.28 12.87 -16.00
N TRP A 159 6.56 13.50 -17.14
CA TRP A 159 6.89 12.84 -18.39
C TRP A 159 8.38 12.94 -18.67
N PRO A 160 9.08 11.84 -19.00
CA PRO A 160 10.50 11.91 -19.33
C PRO A 160 10.73 12.79 -20.57
N GLU A 161 11.79 13.59 -20.53
CA GLU A 161 12.16 14.49 -21.63
C GLU A 161 12.47 13.70 -22.90
N GLY A 162 12.00 14.19 -24.06
CA GLY A 162 12.18 13.54 -25.36
C GLY A 162 11.29 12.33 -25.62
N ILE A 163 10.52 11.85 -24.65
CA ILE A 163 9.64 10.67 -24.84
C ILE A 163 8.28 11.11 -25.40
N PRO A 164 7.82 10.52 -26.51
CA PRO A 164 6.54 10.85 -27.11
C PRO A 164 5.38 10.49 -26.18
N LYS A 165 4.30 11.28 -26.22
CA LYS A 165 3.06 11.02 -25.45
C LYS A 165 2.06 10.17 -26.22
N GLU A 166 2.26 10.02 -27.52
CA GLU A 166 1.46 9.23 -28.44
C GLU A 166 2.38 8.49 -29.41
N GLY A 167 1.97 7.33 -29.88
CA GLY A 167 2.75 6.49 -30.78
C GLY A 167 1.92 5.42 -31.46
N GLU A 168 2.59 4.53 -32.20
CA GLU A 168 2.00 3.37 -32.84
C GLU A 168 1.37 2.44 -31.79
N VAL A 169 2.03 2.26 -30.65
CA VAL A 169 1.52 1.54 -29.49
C VAL A 169 0.98 2.51 -28.43
N PRO A 170 0.07 2.09 -27.55
CA PRO A 170 -0.35 2.91 -26.41
C PRO A 170 0.83 3.31 -25.54
N ILE A 171 1.00 4.62 -25.33
CA ILE A 171 1.96 5.19 -24.37
C ILE A 171 1.13 5.98 -23.36
N ILE A 172 1.03 5.46 -22.13
CA ILE A 172 0.19 6.06 -21.10
C ILE A 172 1.00 6.32 -19.83
N HIS A 173 0.57 7.29 -19.04
CA HIS A 173 1.07 7.43 -17.66
C HIS A 173 0.33 6.44 -16.73
N SER A 174 0.99 5.95 -15.69
CA SER A 174 0.45 4.98 -14.72
C SER A 174 -0.88 5.42 -14.11
N SER A 175 -1.11 6.73 -13.94
CA SER A 175 -2.37 7.30 -13.48
C SER A 175 -3.56 7.07 -14.43
N LYS A 176 -3.32 6.64 -15.66
CA LYS A 176 -4.35 6.36 -16.68
C LYS A 176 -4.59 4.87 -16.90
N TYR A 177 -3.79 4.02 -16.29
CA TYR A 177 -4.03 2.58 -16.37
C TYR A 177 -5.30 2.18 -15.63
N ARG A 178 -6.17 1.41 -16.28
CA ARG A 178 -7.43 0.89 -15.69
C ARG A 178 -7.61 -0.61 -15.86
N ASP A 179 -7.37 -1.12 -17.06
CA ASP A 179 -7.54 -2.53 -17.39
C ASP A 179 -6.53 -2.97 -18.46
N ILE A 180 -6.32 -4.28 -18.52
CA ILE A 180 -5.35 -4.89 -19.44
C ILE A 180 -5.87 -4.94 -20.87
N GLU A 181 -7.17 -5.08 -21.06
CA GLU A 181 -7.82 -5.18 -22.36
C GLU A 181 -7.67 -3.85 -23.13
N SER A 182 -7.94 -2.73 -22.48
CA SER A 182 -7.75 -1.39 -23.06
C SER A 182 -6.28 -1.15 -23.38
N LEU A 183 -5.36 -1.57 -22.49
CA LEU A 183 -3.93 -1.40 -22.70
C LEU A 183 -3.43 -2.18 -23.92
N LEU A 184 -3.95 -3.38 -24.16
CA LEU A 184 -3.56 -4.27 -25.26
C LEU A 184 -4.42 -4.12 -26.51
N SER A 185 -5.36 -3.18 -26.54
CA SER A 185 -6.33 -3.02 -27.64
C SER A 185 -5.72 -2.76 -29.02
N LYS A 186 -4.49 -2.22 -29.07
CA LYS A 186 -3.73 -1.96 -30.30
C LYS A 186 -2.55 -2.92 -30.51
N ALA A 187 -2.41 -3.95 -29.67
CA ALA A 187 -1.30 -4.89 -29.78
C ALA A 187 -1.35 -5.65 -31.12
N SER A 188 -0.25 -5.67 -31.85
CA SER A 188 -0.11 -6.45 -33.07
C SER A 188 0.03 -7.95 -32.80
N ASN A 189 -0.08 -8.80 -33.82
CA ASN A 189 0.09 -10.25 -33.65
C ASN A 189 1.54 -10.64 -33.28
N THR A 190 2.52 -9.78 -33.56
CA THR A 190 3.93 -9.98 -33.22
C THR A 190 4.32 -9.39 -31.86
N SER A 191 3.54 -8.44 -31.35
CA SER A 191 3.85 -7.79 -30.05
C SER A 191 3.63 -8.76 -28.89
N ASP A 192 4.61 -8.85 -28.00
CA ASP A 192 4.60 -9.76 -26.84
C ASP A 192 5.08 -9.13 -25.53
N LYS A 193 5.44 -7.83 -25.54
CA LYS A 193 6.00 -7.14 -24.38
C LYS A 193 5.17 -5.94 -23.93
N ILE A 194 4.86 -5.88 -22.65
CA ILE A 194 4.29 -4.70 -22.00
C ILE A 194 5.43 -4.04 -21.22
N LEU A 195 5.69 -2.76 -21.48
CA LEU A 195 6.74 -2.04 -20.78
C LEU A 195 6.18 -1.19 -19.64
N VAL A 196 6.82 -1.22 -18.47
CA VAL A 196 6.60 -0.27 -17.36
C VAL A 196 7.93 0.44 -17.08
N VAL A 197 7.90 1.77 -16.98
CA VAL A 197 9.11 2.59 -16.80
C VAL A 197 9.03 3.35 -15.49
N GLY A 198 9.95 3.07 -14.55
CA GLY A 198 10.05 3.74 -13.25
C GLY A 198 10.24 2.75 -12.10
N GLY A 199 11.34 2.86 -11.35
CA GLY A 199 11.77 1.86 -10.36
C GLY A 199 11.35 2.14 -8.91
N GLN A 200 10.54 3.18 -8.65
CA GLN A 200 10.07 3.51 -7.30
C GLN A 200 8.65 2.98 -7.02
N MET A 201 8.02 3.46 -5.95
CA MET A 201 6.71 3.00 -5.47
C MET A 201 5.69 2.80 -6.61
N SER A 202 5.42 3.85 -7.40
CA SER A 202 4.43 3.77 -8.48
C SER A 202 4.79 2.76 -9.56
N GLY A 203 6.07 2.61 -9.89
CA GLY A 203 6.52 1.63 -10.90
C GLY A 203 6.34 0.20 -10.43
N VAL A 204 6.77 -0.11 -9.21
CA VAL A 204 6.60 -1.44 -8.60
C VAL A 204 5.12 -1.79 -8.45
N GLU A 205 4.31 -0.86 -7.96
CA GLU A 205 2.87 -1.05 -7.77
C GLU A 205 2.13 -1.25 -9.10
N THR A 206 2.42 -0.41 -10.11
CA THR A 206 1.83 -0.50 -11.45
C THR A 206 2.24 -1.81 -12.13
N ALA A 207 3.53 -2.18 -12.09
CA ALA A 207 4.00 -3.42 -12.67
C ALA A 207 3.36 -4.65 -11.99
N GLY A 208 3.25 -4.66 -10.66
CA GLY A 208 2.56 -5.71 -9.90
C GLY A 208 1.07 -5.81 -10.25
N THR A 209 0.39 -4.68 -10.42
CA THR A 209 -1.03 -4.62 -10.80
C THR A 209 -1.25 -5.15 -12.22
N ILE A 210 -0.45 -4.68 -13.20
CA ILE A 210 -0.53 -5.15 -14.59
C ILE A 210 -0.23 -6.65 -14.67
N ALA A 211 0.79 -7.14 -13.95
CA ALA A 211 1.11 -8.56 -13.90
C ALA A 211 -0.02 -9.40 -13.29
N THR A 212 -0.73 -8.88 -12.27
CA THR A 212 -1.91 -9.54 -11.69
C THR A 212 -3.05 -9.60 -12.71
N HIS A 213 -3.33 -8.52 -13.42
CA HIS A 213 -4.35 -8.48 -14.46
C HIS A 213 -4.00 -9.40 -15.65
N LEU A 214 -2.73 -9.39 -16.09
CA LEU A 214 -2.25 -10.29 -17.14
C LEU A 214 -2.35 -11.76 -16.73
N SER A 215 -1.91 -12.10 -15.53
CA SER A 215 -2.05 -13.46 -14.97
C SER A 215 -3.52 -13.87 -14.88
N SER A 216 -4.40 -12.96 -14.46
CA SER A 216 -5.84 -13.22 -14.44
C SER A 216 -6.40 -13.44 -15.83
N LEU A 217 -6.05 -12.60 -16.81
CA LEU A 217 -6.46 -12.76 -18.21
C LEU A 217 -6.04 -14.12 -18.79
N ILE A 218 -4.83 -14.59 -18.46
CA ILE A 218 -4.30 -15.89 -18.93
C ILE A 218 -5.02 -17.07 -18.25
N HIS A 219 -5.27 -17.00 -16.94
CA HIS A 219 -5.64 -18.17 -16.14
C HIS A 219 -7.10 -18.21 -15.66
N SER A 220 -7.88 -17.15 -15.85
CA SER A 220 -9.32 -17.17 -15.54
C SER A 220 -10.08 -18.09 -16.50
N PRO A 221 -11.17 -18.76 -16.05
CA PRO A 221 -12.02 -19.56 -16.93
C PRO A 221 -12.86 -18.69 -17.87
N GLY A 222 -13.39 -19.32 -18.92
CA GLY A 222 -14.25 -18.66 -19.91
C GLY A 222 -13.49 -18.10 -21.13
N ASP A 223 -14.21 -17.37 -21.98
CA ASP A 223 -13.68 -16.80 -23.19
C ASP A 223 -12.66 -15.69 -22.91
N LYS A 224 -11.57 -15.67 -23.68
CA LYS A 224 -10.52 -14.68 -23.51
C LYS A 224 -10.83 -13.43 -24.34
N THR A 225 -10.81 -12.29 -23.68
CA THR A 225 -10.98 -10.97 -24.32
C THR A 225 -9.80 -10.61 -25.23
N VAL A 226 -8.60 -11.09 -24.88
CA VAL A 226 -7.37 -10.94 -25.69
C VAL A 226 -6.89 -12.32 -26.11
N GLN A 227 -6.80 -12.55 -27.43
CA GLN A 227 -6.34 -13.82 -27.98
C GLN A 227 -4.84 -14.04 -27.71
N ASN A 228 -4.45 -15.30 -27.42
CA ASN A 228 -3.07 -15.68 -27.14
C ASN A 228 -2.42 -14.78 -26.07
N ALA A 229 -3.15 -14.49 -24.98
CA ALA A 229 -2.69 -13.63 -23.90
C ALA A 229 -1.43 -14.16 -23.21
N ASP A 230 -1.20 -15.47 -23.26
CA ASP A 230 -0.04 -16.19 -22.70
C ASP A 230 1.30 -15.82 -23.38
N ARG A 231 1.27 -15.18 -24.56
CA ARG A 231 2.47 -14.66 -25.22
C ARG A 231 3.07 -13.44 -24.51
N PHE A 232 2.24 -12.66 -23.79
CA PHE A 232 2.69 -11.41 -23.20
C PHE A 232 3.53 -11.63 -21.94
N THR A 233 4.60 -10.84 -21.83
CA THR A 233 5.42 -10.67 -20.62
C THR A 233 5.54 -9.20 -20.28
N LEU A 234 5.72 -8.89 -19.01
CA LEU A 234 5.92 -7.52 -18.54
C LEU A 234 7.41 -7.24 -18.38
N HIS A 235 7.87 -6.16 -18.97
CA HIS A 235 9.25 -5.68 -18.90
C HIS A 235 9.30 -4.40 -18.08
N HIS A 236 10.01 -4.42 -16.94
CA HIS A 236 10.06 -3.29 -16.02
C HIS A 236 11.44 -2.64 -16.07
N VAL A 237 11.49 -1.40 -16.59
CA VAL A 237 12.71 -0.59 -16.71
C VAL A 237 12.93 0.20 -15.44
N VAL A 238 14.05 -0.07 -14.76
CA VAL A 238 14.41 0.55 -13.47
C VAL A 238 15.86 1.03 -13.49
N GLN A 239 16.14 2.22 -12.95
CA GLN A 239 17.53 2.68 -12.83
C GLN A 239 18.27 1.94 -11.71
N ASN A 240 17.63 1.79 -10.57
CA ASN A 240 18.13 1.03 -9.43
C ASN A 240 16.97 0.21 -8.84
N PRO A 241 17.23 -1.02 -8.39
CA PRO A 241 16.22 -1.82 -7.70
C PRO A 241 15.82 -1.17 -6.37
N ALA A 242 14.53 -1.22 -6.04
CA ALA A 242 14.01 -0.84 -4.74
C ALA A 242 13.87 -2.07 -3.83
N TRP A 243 14.01 -1.88 -2.53
CA TRP A 243 13.52 -2.87 -1.57
C TRP A 243 12.01 -2.98 -1.70
N THR A 244 11.52 -4.19 -1.88
CA THR A 244 10.08 -4.45 -2.01
C THR A 244 9.61 -5.32 -0.86
N ILE A 245 8.71 -4.78 -0.05
CA ILE A 245 8.10 -5.49 1.08
C ILE A 245 6.62 -5.77 0.82
N PRO A 246 6.06 -6.86 1.34
CA PRO A 246 4.63 -7.10 1.26
C PRO A 246 3.85 -6.26 2.28
N LEU A 247 2.52 -6.23 2.14
CA LEU A 247 1.61 -5.54 3.07
C LEU A 247 1.67 -6.10 4.50
N PHE A 248 2.02 -7.38 4.66
CA PHE A 248 2.20 -8.02 5.96
C PHE A 248 3.68 -8.35 6.19
N THR A 249 4.24 -7.84 7.28
CA THR A 249 5.63 -8.08 7.69
C THR A 249 5.67 -8.59 9.13
N SER A 250 6.85 -8.94 9.62
CA SER A 250 6.99 -9.40 10.99
C SER A 250 7.75 -8.40 11.86
N ALA A 251 7.26 -8.19 13.08
CA ALA A 251 8.02 -7.50 14.13
C ALA A 251 9.19 -8.37 14.68
N ASN A 252 9.19 -9.68 14.38
CA ASN A 252 10.21 -10.65 14.75
C ASN A 252 10.73 -11.40 13.51
N PRO A 253 11.39 -10.73 12.54
CA PRO A 253 11.77 -11.33 11.27
C PRO A 253 12.80 -12.48 11.40
N GLY A 254 13.51 -12.57 12.51
CA GLY A 254 14.44 -13.65 12.81
C GLY A 254 13.83 -14.88 13.48
N ALA A 255 12.54 -14.86 13.79
CA ALA A 255 11.84 -16.01 14.36
C ALA A 255 11.70 -17.15 13.31
N LEU A 256 11.74 -18.42 13.76
CA LEU A 256 11.53 -19.60 12.89
C LEU A 256 10.07 -19.66 12.39
N ALA A 257 9.13 -19.21 13.20
CA ALA A 257 7.74 -19.01 12.83
C ALA A 257 7.35 -17.57 13.11
N PRO A 258 7.66 -16.64 12.17
CA PRO A 258 7.42 -15.22 12.39
C PRO A 258 5.92 -14.93 12.50
N PRO A 259 5.48 -14.13 13.49
CA PRO A 259 4.14 -13.57 13.51
C PRO A 259 4.03 -12.45 12.47
N PHE A 260 2.86 -12.30 11.84
CA PHE A 260 2.65 -11.30 10.79
C PHE A 260 1.75 -10.16 11.28
N LEU A 261 2.05 -8.96 10.80
CA LEU A 261 1.35 -7.72 11.10
C LEU A 261 1.23 -6.87 9.83
N PRO A 262 0.23 -5.99 9.71
CA PRO A 262 0.28 -4.89 8.74
C PRO A 262 1.62 -4.16 8.81
N CYS A 263 2.26 -3.91 7.66
CA CYS A 263 3.66 -3.47 7.58
C CYS A 263 3.95 -2.13 8.26
N ASP A 264 2.95 -1.28 8.37
CA ASP A 264 3.05 0.02 9.04
C ASP A 264 3.10 -0.10 10.57
N LEU A 265 2.52 -1.13 11.18
CA LEU A 265 2.56 -1.30 12.63
C LEU A 265 4.00 -1.52 13.17
N PRO A 266 4.82 -2.46 12.63
CA PRO A 266 6.23 -2.52 12.99
C PRO A 266 7.04 -1.29 12.59
N SER A 267 6.71 -0.65 11.45
CA SER A 267 7.43 0.53 10.95
C SER A 267 7.26 1.75 11.85
N TYR A 268 6.10 1.89 12.49
CA TYR A 268 5.76 3.03 13.35
C TYR A 268 5.77 2.65 14.85
N ASN A 269 6.49 1.61 15.20
CA ASN A 269 6.71 1.19 16.59
C ASN A 269 7.74 2.10 17.27
N LEU A 270 7.30 2.92 18.23
CA LEU A 270 8.13 3.86 18.96
C LEU A 270 9.11 3.16 19.91
N SER A 271 8.82 1.94 20.37
CA SER A 271 9.71 1.21 21.29
C SER A 271 11.06 0.84 20.66
N THR A 272 11.18 0.94 19.33
CA THR A 272 12.43 0.69 18.59
C THR A 272 13.20 1.97 18.25
N ARG A 273 12.71 3.14 18.65
CA ARG A 273 13.27 4.45 18.32
C ARG A 273 13.91 5.15 19.50
N PRO A 274 14.93 6.00 19.26
CA PRO A 274 15.49 6.84 20.34
C PRO A 274 14.46 7.86 20.84
N HIS A 275 14.65 8.33 22.06
CA HIS A 275 13.89 9.43 22.65
C HIS A 275 14.84 10.56 23.06
N PRO A 276 14.60 11.82 22.59
CA PRO A 276 13.60 12.22 21.60
C PRO A 276 13.81 11.55 20.25
N ILE A 277 12.72 11.46 19.44
CA ILE A 277 12.78 10.85 18.12
C ILE A 277 13.62 11.75 17.21
N VAL A 278 14.60 11.15 16.54
CA VAL A 278 15.48 11.83 15.59
C VAL A 278 14.99 11.58 14.17
N ASN A 279 15.03 12.61 13.32
CA ASN A 279 14.69 12.46 11.91
C ASN A 279 15.64 11.46 11.23
N SER A 280 15.07 10.45 10.62
CA SER A 280 15.80 9.43 9.90
C SER A 280 15.78 9.63 8.37
N GLN A 281 15.26 10.77 7.89
CA GLN A 281 15.06 11.08 6.49
C GLN A 281 15.70 12.45 6.14
N GLY A 282 15.52 12.91 4.91
CA GLY A 282 16.21 14.09 4.39
C GLY A 282 17.54 13.69 3.77
N HIS A 283 18.66 14.23 4.24
CA HIS A 283 20.00 13.80 3.85
C HIS A 283 20.35 12.45 4.51
N ILE A 284 20.72 11.45 3.72
CA ILE A 284 21.10 10.11 4.21
C ILE A 284 22.61 9.92 4.10
N SER A 285 23.32 9.85 5.23
CA SER A 285 24.76 9.52 5.24
C SER A 285 25.03 8.08 4.74
N VAL A 286 26.27 7.77 4.39
CA VAL A 286 26.66 6.40 3.98
C VAL A 286 26.33 5.38 5.06
N GLU A 287 26.62 5.70 6.32
CA GLU A 287 26.33 4.81 7.46
C GLU A 287 24.82 4.60 7.63
N ALA A 288 24.03 5.67 7.51
CA ALA A 288 22.57 5.57 7.56
C ALA A 288 22.02 4.73 6.40
N ALA A 289 22.55 4.89 5.18
CA ALA A 289 22.17 4.09 4.02
C ALA A 289 22.45 2.60 4.25
N ARG A 290 23.65 2.25 4.70
CA ARG A 290 24.02 0.86 5.04
C ARG A 290 23.12 0.28 6.12
N ARG A 291 22.80 1.07 7.15
CA ARG A 291 21.89 0.67 8.23
C ARG A 291 20.48 0.38 7.68
N PHE A 292 19.92 1.26 6.87
CA PHE A 292 18.60 1.05 6.27
C PHE A 292 18.57 -0.15 5.34
N ASN A 293 19.58 -0.32 4.49
CA ASN A 293 19.71 -1.50 3.64
C ASN A 293 19.74 -2.80 4.47
N SER A 294 20.44 -2.80 5.61
CA SER A 294 20.47 -3.93 6.54
C SER A 294 19.11 -4.20 7.19
N ILE A 295 18.37 -3.15 7.59
CA ILE A 295 17.01 -3.26 8.14
C ILE A 295 16.07 -3.87 7.09
N PHE A 296 16.05 -3.33 5.87
CA PHE A 296 15.17 -3.84 4.82
C PHE A 296 15.50 -5.28 4.43
N LYS A 297 16.79 -5.62 4.35
CA LYS A 297 17.23 -7.02 4.15
C LYS A 297 16.73 -7.94 5.27
N SER A 298 16.74 -7.48 6.52
CA SER A 298 16.20 -8.23 7.65
C SER A 298 14.69 -8.41 7.56
N VAL A 299 13.94 -7.36 7.20
CA VAL A 299 12.47 -7.42 7.01
C VAL A 299 12.10 -8.38 5.87
N VAL A 300 12.81 -8.32 4.74
CA VAL A 300 12.62 -9.25 3.62
C VAL A 300 13.12 -10.65 3.96
N GLY A 301 14.13 -10.77 4.82
CA GLY A 301 14.69 -12.04 5.29
C GLY A 301 15.71 -12.65 4.33
N THR A 302 16.00 -12.01 3.20
CA THR A 302 16.93 -12.51 2.20
C THR A 302 17.49 -11.35 1.36
N ASP A 303 18.53 -11.64 0.59
CA ASP A 303 18.93 -10.83 -0.54
C ASP A 303 17.89 -10.97 -1.65
N GLN A 304 17.49 -9.87 -2.28
CA GLN A 304 16.47 -9.91 -3.33
C GLN A 304 16.90 -10.64 -4.61
N SER A 305 18.20 -10.95 -4.76
CA SER A 305 18.71 -11.76 -5.89
C SER A 305 18.08 -13.15 -5.99
N VAL A 306 17.49 -13.68 -4.91
CA VAL A 306 16.72 -14.95 -4.95
C VAL A 306 15.47 -14.87 -5.80
N PHE A 307 15.02 -13.68 -6.15
CA PHE A 307 13.88 -13.47 -7.07
C PHE A 307 14.36 -13.27 -8.51
N SER A 308 15.39 -12.46 -8.71
CA SER A 308 16.14 -12.26 -9.95
C SER A 308 17.49 -11.63 -9.63
N PRO A 309 18.58 -11.98 -10.34
CA PRO A 309 19.86 -11.29 -10.23
C PRO A 309 19.73 -9.76 -10.38
N ASP A 310 18.80 -9.29 -11.21
CA ASP A 310 18.58 -7.87 -11.50
C ASP A 310 17.93 -7.10 -10.34
N THR A 311 17.39 -7.78 -9.35
CA THR A 311 16.84 -7.14 -8.13
C THR A 311 17.84 -7.07 -6.98
N LYS A 312 19.08 -7.51 -7.19
CA LYS A 312 20.14 -7.48 -6.18
C LYS A 312 20.52 -6.04 -5.80
N ILE A 313 20.65 -5.80 -4.50
CA ILE A 313 21.13 -4.54 -3.93
C ILE A 313 22.44 -4.84 -3.21
N ASP A 314 23.56 -4.51 -3.84
CA ASP A 314 24.91 -4.75 -3.33
C ASP A 314 25.89 -3.66 -3.79
N GLY A 315 27.18 -3.83 -3.45
CA GLY A 315 28.26 -2.92 -3.83
C GLY A 315 27.95 -1.47 -3.45
N GLU A 316 28.13 -0.57 -4.40
CA GLU A 316 27.89 0.87 -4.20
C GLU A 316 26.42 1.23 -3.91
N LEU A 317 25.46 0.36 -4.27
CA LEU A 317 24.04 0.60 -3.98
C LEU A 317 23.76 0.59 -2.48
N LEU A 318 24.55 -0.17 -1.69
CA LEU A 318 24.44 -0.17 -0.22
C LEU A 318 24.78 1.17 0.40
N ASP A 319 25.57 1.99 -0.28
CA ASP A 319 26.04 3.30 0.18
C ASP A 319 25.08 4.44 -0.25
N LYS A 320 24.17 4.16 -1.17
CA LYS A 320 23.16 5.13 -1.65
C LYS A 320 21.91 5.10 -0.78
N PRO A 321 21.16 6.22 -0.69
CA PRO A 321 19.85 6.22 -0.05
C PRO A 321 18.96 5.13 -0.64
N PRO A 322 18.46 4.16 0.16
CA PRO A 322 17.63 3.10 -0.37
C PRO A 322 16.23 3.60 -0.69
N PHE A 323 15.63 3.01 -1.72
CA PHE A 323 14.21 3.17 -2.01
C PHE A 323 13.43 1.96 -1.48
N LEU A 324 12.25 2.24 -0.94
CA LEU A 324 11.30 1.24 -0.47
C LEU A 324 10.03 1.30 -1.29
N ALA A 325 9.54 0.16 -1.71
CA ALA A 325 8.22 -0.02 -2.31
C ALA A 325 7.43 -1.09 -1.56
N VAL A 326 6.11 -0.98 -1.60
CA VAL A 326 5.19 -1.99 -1.07
C VAL A 326 4.53 -2.69 -2.25
N GLY A 327 4.62 -4.03 -2.29
CA GLY A 327 4.04 -4.80 -3.39
C GLY A 327 3.74 -6.23 -2.96
N MET A 328 2.47 -6.65 -3.08
CA MET A 328 2.05 -7.99 -2.60
C MET A 328 2.68 -9.12 -3.42
N HIS A 329 2.60 -9.06 -4.74
CA HIS A 329 2.95 -10.17 -5.63
C HIS A 329 4.08 -9.82 -6.61
N TYR A 330 4.56 -8.57 -6.63
CA TYR A 330 5.55 -8.08 -7.59
C TYR A 330 6.80 -8.97 -7.64
N MET A 331 7.45 -9.23 -6.49
CA MET A 331 8.67 -10.02 -6.44
C MET A 331 8.44 -11.49 -6.81
N ASP A 332 7.27 -12.04 -6.52
CA ASP A 332 6.93 -13.40 -6.93
C ASP A 332 6.63 -13.50 -8.42
N PHE A 333 6.09 -12.45 -9.05
CA PHE A 333 5.99 -12.35 -10.51
C PHE A 333 7.36 -12.16 -11.19
N VAL A 334 8.29 -11.45 -10.56
CA VAL A 334 9.70 -11.39 -11.00
C VAL A 334 10.32 -12.79 -10.96
N ARG A 335 10.16 -13.52 -9.85
CA ARG A 335 10.65 -14.90 -9.71
C ARG A 335 10.07 -15.86 -10.75
N SER A 336 8.79 -15.70 -11.11
CA SER A 336 8.12 -16.54 -12.12
C SER A 336 8.39 -16.09 -13.55
N ALA A 337 9.22 -15.07 -13.76
CA ALA A 337 9.56 -14.46 -15.04
C ALA A 337 8.37 -13.88 -15.83
N LEU A 338 7.22 -13.65 -15.19
CA LEU A 338 6.15 -12.85 -15.78
C LEU A 338 6.55 -11.37 -15.82
N ILE A 339 7.33 -10.90 -14.85
CA ILE A 339 8.01 -9.60 -14.86
C ILE A 339 9.50 -9.82 -15.09
N LYS A 340 10.05 -9.20 -16.14
CA LYS A 340 11.50 -9.14 -16.43
C LYS A 340 12.03 -7.75 -16.14
N ILE A 341 13.13 -7.66 -15.38
CA ILE A 341 13.74 -6.39 -14.99
C ILE A 341 14.79 -6.00 -16.03
N HIS A 342 14.79 -4.73 -16.43
CA HIS A 342 15.83 -4.09 -17.22
C HIS A 342 16.42 -2.93 -16.42
N LYS A 343 17.70 -3.03 -16.06
CA LYS A 343 18.40 -1.95 -15.36
C LYS A 343 18.79 -0.88 -16.38
N GLY A 344 18.26 0.34 -16.22
CA GLY A 344 18.60 1.41 -17.13
C GLY A 344 17.60 2.57 -17.12
N ARG A 345 17.77 3.44 -18.10
CA ARG A 345 16.94 4.61 -18.32
C ARG A 345 16.31 4.54 -19.71
N LEU A 346 15.03 4.83 -19.81
CA LEU A 346 14.36 5.00 -21.09
C LEU A 346 14.98 6.16 -21.86
N LEU A 347 15.42 5.89 -23.11
CA LEU A 347 16.01 6.88 -24.02
C LEU A 347 15.06 7.29 -25.13
N ASN A 348 14.39 6.32 -25.77
CA ASN A 348 13.55 6.60 -26.93
C ASN A 348 12.46 5.52 -27.10
N ILE A 349 11.40 5.88 -27.83
CA ILE A 349 10.32 4.98 -28.27
C ILE A 349 10.07 5.26 -29.76
N GLU A 350 10.31 4.26 -30.62
CA GLU A 350 10.07 4.32 -32.07
C GLU A 350 9.25 3.12 -32.52
N GLY A 351 8.01 3.36 -32.94
CA GLY A 351 7.09 2.28 -33.34
C GLY A 351 6.85 1.31 -32.20
N THR A 352 7.25 0.04 -32.39
CA THR A 352 7.19 -1.04 -31.38
C THR A 352 8.54 -1.28 -30.69
N THR A 353 9.54 -0.43 -30.90
CA THR A 353 10.89 -0.58 -30.34
C THR A 353 11.13 0.48 -29.28
N VAL A 354 11.61 0.05 -28.12
CA VAL A 354 12.00 0.91 -27.01
C VAL A 354 13.49 0.78 -26.75
N THR A 355 14.22 1.90 -26.72
CA THR A 355 15.65 1.93 -26.41
C THR A 355 15.87 2.32 -24.96
N VAL A 356 16.68 1.53 -24.25
CA VAL A 356 17.04 1.71 -22.85
C VAL A 356 18.57 1.83 -22.72
N SER A 357 19.05 2.79 -21.97
CA SER A 357 20.48 2.89 -21.60
C SER A 357 20.75 2.02 -20.35
N SER A 358 21.73 1.12 -20.42
CA SER A 358 22.18 0.29 -19.30
C SER A 358 23.70 0.32 -19.25
N ASP A 359 24.29 0.81 -18.14
CA ASP A 359 25.75 0.85 -17.89
C ASP A 359 26.56 1.40 -19.08
N GLY A 360 26.04 2.45 -19.74
CA GLY A 360 26.70 3.11 -20.86
C GLY A 360 26.48 2.42 -22.22
N ASN A 361 25.75 1.32 -22.28
CA ASN A 361 25.32 0.64 -23.51
C ASN A 361 23.84 0.93 -23.78
N GLU A 362 23.44 0.81 -25.03
CA GLU A 362 22.04 0.89 -25.45
C GLU A 362 21.49 -0.53 -25.68
N GLU A 363 20.35 -0.83 -25.11
CA GLU A 363 19.58 -2.05 -25.33
C GLU A 363 18.28 -1.70 -26.06
N SER A 364 17.95 -2.42 -27.11
CA SER A 364 16.69 -2.28 -27.83
C SER A 364 15.73 -3.39 -27.46
N ILE A 365 14.57 -3.03 -26.95
CA ILE A 365 13.46 -3.94 -26.64
C ILE A 365 12.46 -3.81 -27.78
N THR A 366 12.35 -4.84 -28.62
CA THR A 366 11.43 -4.89 -29.78
C THR A 366 10.11 -5.56 -29.43
N ASP A 367 9.14 -5.46 -30.33
CA ASP A 367 7.83 -6.12 -30.26
C ASP A 367 7.01 -5.68 -29.03
N VAL A 368 7.17 -4.42 -28.65
CA VAL A 368 6.44 -3.80 -27.54
C VAL A 368 4.97 -3.59 -27.94
N ALA A 369 4.05 -4.00 -27.08
CA ALA A 369 2.60 -3.86 -27.24
C ALA A 369 2.06 -2.57 -26.61
N ALA A 370 2.66 -2.14 -25.51
CA ALA A 370 2.26 -0.93 -24.77
C ALA A 370 3.39 -0.46 -23.84
N VAL A 371 3.42 0.85 -23.56
CA VAL A 371 4.35 1.47 -22.62
C VAL A 371 3.58 2.23 -21.55
N VAL A 372 3.90 1.94 -20.28
CA VAL A 372 3.33 2.63 -19.12
C VAL A 372 4.42 3.41 -18.41
N ILE A 373 4.31 4.72 -18.42
CA ILE A 373 5.23 5.64 -17.77
C ILE A 373 4.83 5.81 -16.30
N ALA A 374 5.68 5.39 -15.38
CA ALA A 374 5.46 5.44 -13.92
C ALA A 374 6.55 6.28 -13.22
N THR A 375 6.93 7.40 -13.83
CA THR A 375 8.03 8.27 -13.39
C THR A 375 7.62 9.31 -12.35
N GLY A 376 6.37 9.26 -11.88
CA GLY A 376 5.85 10.12 -10.82
C GLY A 376 5.10 11.34 -11.31
N PHE A 377 5.08 12.40 -10.49
CA PHE A 377 4.25 13.59 -10.72
C PHE A 377 5.03 14.87 -10.49
N ASP A 378 4.65 15.91 -11.21
CA ASP A 378 5.08 17.28 -11.00
C ASP A 378 3.99 18.05 -10.23
N PRO A 379 4.25 18.51 -9.01
CA PRO A 379 3.29 19.28 -8.21
C PRO A 379 3.20 20.76 -8.62
N SER A 380 4.18 21.31 -9.37
CA SER A 380 4.26 22.72 -9.73
C SER A 380 3.00 23.27 -10.43
N PRO A 381 2.37 22.56 -11.39
CA PRO A 381 1.15 23.04 -12.02
C PRO A 381 -0.03 23.22 -11.05
N SER A 382 -0.05 22.49 -9.93
CA SER A 382 -1.16 22.56 -8.94
C SER A 382 -1.14 23.83 -8.08
N ILE A 383 -0.07 24.64 -8.14
CA ILE A 383 0.09 25.92 -7.45
C ILE A 383 0.29 27.10 -8.41
N SER A 384 0.13 26.88 -9.72
CA SER A 384 0.33 27.91 -10.75
C SER A 384 -0.66 29.08 -10.66
N PHE A 385 -1.74 28.94 -9.88
CA PHE A 385 -2.69 30.01 -9.60
C PHE A 385 -2.14 31.06 -8.62
N LEU A 386 -1.04 30.79 -7.91
CA LEU A 386 -0.39 31.77 -7.04
C LEU A 386 0.34 32.84 -7.86
N PRO A 387 0.37 34.09 -7.37
CA PRO A 387 1.09 35.19 -8.06
C PRO A 387 2.58 34.86 -8.21
N PRO A 388 3.23 35.33 -9.32
CA PRO A 388 4.68 35.13 -9.49
C PRO A 388 5.52 35.68 -8.32
N SER A 389 5.15 36.83 -7.74
CA SER A 389 5.82 37.37 -6.55
C SER A 389 5.73 36.47 -5.32
N VAL A 390 4.60 35.78 -5.14
CA VAL A 390 4.43 34.79 -4.06
C VAL A 390 5.27 33.55 -4.34
N LEU A 391 5.25 33.03 -5.56
CA LEU A 391 6.08 31.91 -5.96
C LEU A 391 7.58 32.18 -5.80
N GLU A 392 8.03 33.40 -6.06
CA GLU A 392 9.40 33.82 -5.81
C GLU A 392 9.75 33.80 -4.32
N VAL A 393 8.89 34.33 -3.45
CA VAL A 393 9.05 34.23 -1.98
C VAL A 393 9.14 32.79 -1.52
N LEU A 394 8.32 31.90 -2.08
CA LEU A 394 8.33 30.47 -1.77
C LEU A 394 9.53 29.72 -2.38
N SER A 395 10.44 30.42 -3.08
CA SER A 395 11.57 29.82 -3.81
C SER A 395 11.11 28.70 -4.74
N HIS A 396 10.01 28.92 -5.47
CA HIS A 396 9.45 27.91 -6.38
C HIS A 396 10.45 27.50 -7.44
N SER A 397 10.62 26.19 -7.64
CA SER A 397 11.56 25.61 -8.59
C SER A 397 10.94 24.43 -9.34
N PRO A 398 10.50 24.61 -10.58
CA PRO A 398 9.98 23.53 -11.42
C PRO A 398 11.00 22.42 -11.71
N GLY A 399 12.31 22.75 -11.68
CA GLY A 399 13.39 21.78 -11.88
C GLY A 399 13.57 20.78 -10.73
N HIS A 400 12.91 21.00 -9.60
CA HIS A 400 13.00 20.15 -8.41
C HIS A 400 11.61 19.61 -8.01
N PRO A 401 11.00 18.70 -8.78
CA PRO A 401 9.63 18.25 -8.55
C PRO A 401 9.43 17.56 -7.18
N ASN A 402 10.48 17.07 -6.55
CA ASN A 402 10.40 16.50 -5.20
C ASN A 402 10.34 17.56 -4.09
N LEU A 403 10.85 18.76 -4.34
CA LEU A 403 10.95 19.87 -3.39
C LEU A 403 10.64 21.23 -4.11
N PRO A 404 9.42 21.38 -4.66
CA PRO A 404 9.09 22.47 -5.56
C PRO A 404 9.07 23.84 -4.88
N VAL A 405 8.75 23.89 -3.59
CA VAL A 405 8.70 25.13 -2.77
C VAL A 405 9.45 24.91 -1.46
N ALA A 406 10.00 25.98 -0.91
CA ALA A 406 10.63 26.00 0.40
C ALA A 406 9.69 26.68 1.41
N LEU A 407 9.17 25.90 2.36
CA LEU A 407 8.21 26.33 3.38
C LEU A 407 8.79 26.10 4.78
N ALA A 408 8.41 26.96 5.69
CA ALA A 408 8.73 26.87 7.11
C ALA A 408 7.96 25.72 7.78
N PHE A 409 8.45 25.33 8.90
CA PHE A 409 7.95 24.32 9.81
C PHE A 409 7.30 23.13 9.10
N HIS A 410 8.15 22.31 8.51
CA HIS A 410 7.75 21.07 7.83
C HIS A 410 6.65 21.28 6.78
N GLY A 411 6.77 22.33 5.96
CA GLY A 411 5.92 22.51 4.79
C GLY A 411 4.56 23.17 5.04
N THR A 412 4.43 24.02 6.06
CA THR A 412 3.13 24.60 6.46
C THR A 412 2.90 26.05 6.05
N HIS A 413 3.91 26.91 6.03
CA HIS A 413 3.74 28.36 5.81
C HIS A 413 5.04 29.03 5.34
N HIS A 414 4.98 30.32 5.06
CA HIS A 414 6.15 31.16 4.91
C HIS A 414 6.04 32.37 5.84
N PRO A 415 7.09 32.73 6.61
CA PRO A 415 7.02 33.79 7.63
C PRO A 415 6.57 35.17 7.12
N THR A 416 6.89 35.48 5.85
CA THR A 416 6.51 36.77 5.21
C THR A 416 5.11 36.75 4.59
N LEU A 417 4.41 35.63 4.63
CA LEU A 417 3.07 35.43 4.04
C LEU A 417 2.10 34.87 5.10
N PRO A 418 1.79 35.62 6.17
CA PRO A 418 1.06 35.09 7.33
C PRO A 418 -0.38 34.67 7.03
N THR A 419 -0.93 35.06 5.89
CA THR A 419 -2.28 34.72 5.45
C THR A 419 -2.31 33.58 4.41
N LEU A 420 -1.15 32.94 4.14
CA LEU A 420 -1.01 31.78 3.26
C LEU A 420 -0.57 30.55 4.05
N GLY A 421 -1.32 29.46 3.94
CA GLY A 421 -1.00 28.19 4.57
C GLY A 421 -0.98 27.03 3.57
N PHE A 422 -0.29 25.94 3.93
CA PHE A 422 -0.18 24.72 3.15
C PHE A 422 -0.47 23.52 4.03
N VAL A 423 -1.23 22.54 3.50
CA VAL A 423 -1.51 21.24 4.15
C VAL A 423 -1.36 20.12 3.13
N GLY A 424 -0.50 19.13 3.41
CA GLY A 424 -0.30 17.95 2.57
C GLY A 424 0.40 18.24 1.24
N PHE A 425 1.07 19.39 1.09
CA PHE A 425 1.79 19.77 -0.12
C PHE A 425 3.28 19.34 -0.03
N TYR A 426 3.51 18.04 0.06
CA TYR A 426 4.83 17.44 0.06
C TYR A 426 4.79 16.00 -0.46
N ARG A 427 5.95 15.49 -0.87
CA ARG A 427 6.07 14.13 -1.37
C ARG A 427 5.72 13.11 -0.28
N SER A 428 4.78 12.22 -0.58
CA SER A 428 4.31 11.15 0.31
C SER A 428 3.67 11.65 1.62
N PRO A 429 2.57 12.41 1.55
CA PRO A 429 1.92 12.96 2.74
C PRO A 429 1.30 11.84 3.59
N TYR A 430 1.62 11.87 4.90
CA TYR A 430 1.05 10.99 5.90
C TYR A 430 -0.25 11.58 6.47
N TRP A 431 -1.26 10.75 6.70
CA TRP A 431 -2.57 11.21 7.18
C TRP A 431 -2.48 11.97 8.51
N GLY A 432 -1.80 11.39 9.52
CA GLY A 432 -1.61 12.06 10.79
C GLY A 432 -0.83 13.37 10.68
N VAL A 433 0.17 13.43 9.78
CA VAL A 433 0.93 14.68 9.57
C VAL A 433 0.09 15.75 8.88
N MET A 434 -0.76 15.38 7.90
CA MET A 434 -1.71 16.34 7.30
C MET A 434 -2.64 16.95 8.36
N GLU A 435 -3.12 16.14 9.29
CA GLU A 435 -3.95 16.62 10.41
C GLU A 435 -3.16 17.56 11.33
N MET A 436 -1.92 17.22 11.66
CA MET A 436 -1.06 18.09 12.46
C MET A 436 -0.70 19.39 11.77
N GLN A 437 -0.43 19.35 10.45
CA GLN A 437 -0.23 20.57 9.63
C GLN A 437 -1.48 21.45 9.66
N ALA A 438 -2.67 20.86 9.52
CA ALA A 438 -3.94 21.60 9.59
C ALA A 438 -4.11 22.32 10.94
N ARG A 439 -3.82 21.63 12.05
CA ARG A 439 -3.85 22.23 13.40
C ARG A 439 -2.82 23.34 13.56
N PHE A 440 -1.62 23.16 13.03
CA PHE A 440 -0.55 24.13 13.10
C PHE A 440 -0.89 25.41 12.32
N VAL A 441 -1.33 25.27 11.05
CA VAL A 441 -1.75 26.41 10.22
C VAL A 441 -2.96 27.13 10.81
N THR A 442 -3.94 26.39 11.35
CA THR A 442 -5.10 26.97 12.02
C THR A 442 -4.69 27.80 13.24
N GLN A 443 -3.71 27.33 14.02
CA GLN A 443 -3.20 28.09 15.16
C GLN A 443 -2.51 29.39 14.70
N LEU A 444 -1.73 29.37 13.62
CA LEU A 444 -1.11 30.59 13.06
C LEU A 444 -2.15 31.58 12.55
N PHE A 445 -3.18 31.11 11.85
CA PHE A 445 -4.27 31.96 11.35
C PHE A 445 -5.06 32.57 12.51
N LEU A 446 -5.29 31.82 13.58
CA LEU A 446 -5.98 32.30 14.78
C LEU A 446 -5.19 33.42 15.45
N GLU A 447 -3.88 33.23 15.69
CA GLU A 447 -3.02 34.25 16.29
C GLU A 447 -2.93 35.53 15.44
N HIS A 448 -2.87 35.37 14.11
CA HIS A 448 -2.88 36.50 13.19
C HIS A 448 -4.24 37.25 13.21
N ALA A 449 -5.36 36.51 13.25
CA ALA A 449 -6.71 37.11 13.30
C ALA A 449 -6.95 37.90 14.59
N GLU A 450 -6.42 37.43 15.70
CA GLU A 450 -6.56 38.07 17.02
C GLU A 450 -5.57 39.24 17.22
N GLY A 451 -4.56 39.37 16.33
CA GLY A 451 -3.48 40.37 16.48
C GLY A 451 -2.61 40.10 17.71
N ASN A 452 -2.65 38.89 18.26
CA ASN A 452 -2.09 38.57 19.57
C ASN A 452 -0.84 37.69 19.49
N ILE A 453 0.11 38.07 18.64
CA ILE A 453 1.39 37.37 18.51
C ILE A 453 2.17 37.37 19.84
N SER A 454 1.95 38.34 20.69
CA SER A 454 2.60 38.45 22.02
C SER A 454 2.15 37.39 23.03
N ALA A 455 0.99 36.77 22.85
CA ALA A 455 0.45 35.72 23.72
C ALA A 455 0.69 34.30 23.18
N ARG A 456 1.57 34.16 22.17
CA ARG A 456 1.93 32.86 21.57
C ARG A 456 2.45 31.90 22.64
N ALA A 457 2.00 30.62 22.55
CA ALA A 457 2.48 29.59 23.45
C ALA A 457 4.01 29.43 23.36
N PRO A 458 4.73 29.30 24.50
CA PRO A 458 6.20 29.19 24.48
C PRO A 458 6.73 28.06 23.59
N SER A 459 6.04 26.92 23.52
CA SER A 459 6.39 25.77 22.67
C SER A 459 6.32 26.14 21.19
N LEU A 460 5.27 26.83 20.76
CA LEU A 460 5.11 27.27 19.38
C LEU A 460 6.14 28.34 19.02
N GLN A 461 6.40 29.28 19.93
CA GLN A 461 7.43 30.30 19.74
C GLN A 461 8.82 29.67 19.59
N ALA A 462 9.16 28.71 20.43
CA ALA A 462 10.44 27.99 20.35
C ALA A 462 10.56 27.23 19.03
N ALA A 463 9.52 26.52 18.60
CA ALA A 463 9.48 25.80 17.34
C ALA A 463 9.69 26.71 16.13
N LEU A 464 9.00 27.84 16.07
CA LEU A 464 9.15 28.79 14.97
C LEU A 464 10.53 29.49 14.98
N THR A 465 11.14 29.68 16.16
CA THR A 465 12.45 30.32 16.27
C THR A 465 13.60 29.39 15.86
N SER A 466 13.45 28.09 16.14
CA SER A 466 14.46 27.07 15.81
C SER A 466 14.27 26.44 14.44
N ASP A 467 13.22 26.82 13.71
CA ASP A 467 12.90 26.19 12.41
C ASP A 467 13.93 26.53 11.32
N ASP A 468 14.50 25.51 10.73
CA ASP A 468 15.43 25.56 9.61
C ASP A 468 14.86 24.94 8.32
N SER A 469 13.55 24.64 8.28
CA SER A 469 12.92 23.88 7.20
C SER A 469 13.14 24.48 5.81
N ILE A 470 13.13 25.83 5.68
CA ILE A 470 13.38 26.51 4.40
C ILE A 470 14.81 26.23 3.92
N GLN A 471 15.81 26.46 4.79
CA GLN A 471 17.23 26.29 4.45
C GLN A 471 17.53 24.82 4.14
N ARG A 472 16.99 23.91 4.93
CA ARG A 472 17.12 22.47 4.73
C ARG A 472 16.50 22.02 3.41
N THR A 473 15.32 22.52 3.06
CA THR A 473 14.67 22.22 1.77
C THR A 473 15.52 22.67 0.60
N LEU A 474 16.08 23.88 0.65
CA LEU A 474 16.96 24.42 -0.40
C LEU A 474 18.24 23.58 -0.53
N ALA A 475 18.85 23.19 0.58
CA ALA A 475 20.06 22.36 0.59
C ALA A 475 19.83 20.94 0.03
N LEU A 476 18.61 20.37 0.23
CA LEU A 476 18.28 19.04 -0.26
C LEU A 476 17.96 18.96 -1.75
N ARG A 477 17.69 20.07 -2.42
CA ARG A 477 17.29 20.06 -3.84
C ARG A 477 18.34 19.41 -4.75
N ASP A 478 19.59 19.76 -4.58
CA ASP A 478 20.72 19.24 -5.36
C ASP A 478 21.53 18.17 -4.62
N ASP A 479 21.03 17.71 -3.48
CA ASP A 479 21.71 16.68 -2.69
C ASP A 479 21.48 15.29 -3.30
N PRO A 480 22.53 14.62 -3.84
CA PRO A 480 22.40 13.27 -4.39
C PRO A 480 22.08 12.21 -3.32
N ARG A 481 22.16 12.60 -2.06
CA ARG A 481 21.85 11.76 -0.90
C ARG A 481 20.46 12.06 -0.31
N CYS A 482 19.63 12.83 -1.05
CA CYS A 482 18.27 13.10 -0.64
C CYS A 482 17.45 11.82 -0.61
N SER A 483 16.75 11.57 0.50
CA SER A 483 15.94 10.39 0.70
C SER A 483 14.63 10.40 -0.10
N GLN A 484 13.96 9.24 -0.13
CA GLN A 484 12.62 9.10 -0.70
C GLN A 484 11.57 9.99 0.01
N PHE A 485 11.79 10.34 1.28
CA PHE A 485 10.91 11.16 2.12
C PHE A 485 11.64 12.42 2.61
N PRO A 486 11.92 13.39 1.75
CA PRO A 486 12.84 14.48 2.03
C PRO A 486 12.42 15.36 3.22
N MET A 487 11.13 15.48 3.50
CA MET A 487 10.62 16.30 4.60
C MET A 487 10.90 15.70 5.98
N GLY A 488 10.80 14.38 6.12
CA GLY A 488 11.00 13.68 7.37
C GLY A 488 10.25 12.35 7.46
N ASP A 489 10.61 11.53 8.44
CA ASP A 489 9.85 10.32 8.74
C ASP A 489 8.60 10.64 9.59
N TYR A 490 7.62 9.73 9.51
CA TYR A 490 6.32 9.90 10.14
C TYR A 490 6.40 10.19 11.64
N ALA A 491 7.18 9.41 12.39
CA ALA A 491 7.25 9.53 13.83
C ALA A 491 7.90 10.85 14.27
N PHE A 492 8.96 11.25 13.57
CA PHE A 492 9.63 12.53 13.81
C PHE A 492 8.67 13.70 13.55
N LEU A 493 8.03 13.74 12.39
CA LEU A 493 7.11 14.82 12.02
C LEU A 493 5.95 14.92 13.03
N MET A 494 5.35 13.80 13.44
CA MET A 494 4.29 13.79 14.43
C MET A 494 4.74 14.36 15.78
N GLN A 495 5.96 14.01 16.25
CA GLN A 495 6.53 14.54 17.49
C GLN A 495 6.81 16.04 17.39
N GLU A 496 7.40 16.51 16.28
CA GLU A 496 7.72 17.94 16.08
C GLU A 496 6.46 18.80 16.13
N PHE A 497 5.43 18.44 15.36
CA PHE A 497 4.16 19.15 15.41
C PHE A 497 3.50 19.08 16.79
N ALA A 498 3.51 17.92 17.44
CA ALA A 498 2.94 17.77 18.77
C ALA A 498 3.66 18.65 19.79
N THR A 499 4.99 18.71 19.75
CA THR A 499 5.80 19.56 20.61
C THR A 499 5.48 21.03 20.38
N ALA A 500 5.43 21.48 19.13
CA ALA A 500 5.09 22.86 18.78
C ALA A 500 3.69 23.26 19.29
N LEU A 501 2.72 22.37 19.13
CA LEU A 501 1.32 22.59 19.54
C LEU A 501 1.06 22.32 21.03
N GLY A 502 2.07 21.89 21.80
CA GLY A 502 1.91 21.55 23.21
C GLY A 502 1.01 20.33 23.44
N LEU A 503 0.95 19.41 22.47
CA LEU A 503 0.14 18.19 22.57
C LEU A 503 0.95 17.04 23.16
N SER A 504 0.40 16.39 24.15
CA SER A 504 0.98 15.16 24.72
C SER A 504 0.52 13.94 23.94
N ILE A 505 1.43 12.98 23.74
CA ILE A 505 1.07 11.69 23.15
C ILE A 505 0.22 10.89 24.16
N SER A 506 -0.92 10.39 23.71
CA SER A 506 -1.74 9.48 24.51
C SER A 506 -1.02 8.14 24.69
N PRO A 507 -1.07 7.50 25.88
CA PRO A 507 -0.48 6.18 26.06
C PRO A 507 -1.18 5.14 25.18
N PRO A 508 -0.51 4.01 24.82
CA PRO A 508 -1.16 2.90 24.14
C PRO A 508 -2.26 2.30 25.04
N ILE A 509 -3.31 1.79 24.40
CA ILE A 509 -4.36 1.05 25.13
C ILE A 509 -3.91 -0.40 25.28
N GLY A 510 -3.54 -0.80 26.49
CA GLY A 510 -3.08 -2.15 26.80
C GLY A 510 -1.62 -2.39 26.40
N THR A 511 -1.16 -3.60 26.66
CA THR A 511 0.22 -4.06 26.41
C THR A 511 0.21 -5.19 25.40
N THR A 512 1.04 -5.11 24.36
CA THR A 512 1.25 -6.19 23.40
C THR A 512 2.26 -7.20 23.96
N PRO A 513 2.30 -8.44 23.41
CA PRO A 513 3.46 -9.31 23.58
C PRO A 513 4.75 -8.61 23.18
N PRO A 514 5.91 -8.94 23.80
CA PRO A 514 7.19 -8.34 23.43
C PRO A 514 7.62 -8.76 22.02
N VAL A 515 8.29 -7.85 21.32
CA VAL A 515 8.85 -8.07 20.00
C VAL A 515 10.37 -8.30 20.05
N ALA A 516 11.05 -8.33 18.93
CA ALA A 516 12.47 -8.69 18.81
C ALA A 516 13.43 -7.93 19.77
N ASN A 517 13.09 -6.71 20.17
CA ASN A 517 13.87 -5.92 21.14
C ASN A 517 13.53 -6.24 22.60
N GLY A 518 12.66 -7.22 22.88
CA GLY A 518 12.22 -7.58 24.24
C GLY A 518 11.20 -6.63 24.87
N GLN A 519 10.72 -5.63 24.12
CA GLN A 519 9.74 -4.64 24.60
C GLN A 519 8.38 -4.84 23.94
N PRO A 520 7.27 -4.45 24.59
CA PRO A 520 5.98 -4.32 23.94
C PRO A 520 6.04 -3.30 22.79
N MET A 521 5.16 -3.45 21.80
CA MET A 521 5.04 -2.43 20.75
C MET A 521 4.35 -1.17 21.29
N ASP A 522 4.91 -0.03 20.94
CA ASP A 522 4.31 1.30 21.15
C ASP A 522 4.00 1.91 19.77
N ILE A 523 2.84 1.54 19.21
CA ILE A 523 2.47 1.86 17.83
C ILE A 523 1.95 3.29 17.73
N LEU A 524 2.57 4.08 16.84
CA LEU A 524 2.15 5.45 16.55
C LEU A 524 1.05 5.46 15.48
N THR A 525 -0.13 5.91 15.84
CA THR A 525 -1.24 6.21 14.92
C THR A 525 -1.71 7.66 15.11
N PRO A 526 -2.48 8.25 14.18
CA PRO A 526 -3.01 9.60 14.34
C PRO A 526 -3.78 9.80 15.65
N ALA A 527 -4.51 8.78 16.09
CA ALA A 527 -5.31 8.82 17.32
C ALA A 527 -4.50 8.97 18.64
N ARG A 528 -3.15 8.81 18.58
CA ARG A 528 -2.27 9.07 19.73
C ARG A 528 -2.11 10.56 20.06
N TYR A 529 -2.45 11.44 19.10
CA TYR A 529 -2.39 12.89 19.27
C TYR A 529 -3.76 13.51 19.01
N ILE A 530 -4.63 13.43 20.00
CA ILE A 530 -5.96 14.03 19.90
C ILE A 530 -5.90 15.53 20.26
N SER A 531 -6.74 16.34 19.61
CA SER A 531 -6.87 17.76 19.93
C SER A 531 -7.27 17.97 21.39
N SER A 532 -6.67 18.94 22.07
CA SER A 532 -7.09 19.34 23.42
C SER A 532 -8.55 19.83 23.48
N ARG A 533 -9.06 20.33 22.35
CA ARG A 533 -10.43 20.83 22.17
C ARG A 533 -11.40 19.75 21.66
N ALA A 534 -10.94 18.51 21.49
CA ALA A 534 -11.78 17.43 20.99
C ALA A 534 -13.01 17.21 21.88
N SER A 535 -14.17 17.04 21.25
CA SER A 535 -15.42 16.68 21.90
C SER A 535 -15.34 15.26 22.51
N GLU A 536 -16.30 14.89 23.33
CA GLU A 536 -16.42 13.55 23.88
C GLU A 536 -16.56 12.51 22.77
N ALA A 537 -17.38 12.77 21.74
CA ALA A 537 -17.56 11.89 20.58
C ALA A 537 -16.25 11.68 19.81
N GLN A 538 -15.44 12.72 19.59
CA GLN A 538 -14.14 12.62 18.96
C GLN A 538 -13.15 11.79 19.79
N ARG A 539 -13.16 11.94 21.13
CA ARG A 539 -12.33 11.13 22.05
C ARG A 539 -12.75 9.66 22.03
N GLU A 540 -14.04 9.40 21.88
CA GLU A 540 -14.58 8.06 21.74
C GLU A 540 -14.13 7.39 20.44
N GLN A 541 -14.17 8.11 19.31
CA GLN A 541 -13.64 7.65 18.02
C GLN A 541 -12.13 7.36 18.09
N ALA A 542 -11.35 8.26 18.70
CA ALA A 542 -9.92 8.04 18.93
C ALA A 542 -9.67 6.78 19.79
N THR A 543 -10.47 6.57 20.82
CA THR A 543 -10.39 5.37 21.66
C THR A 543 -10.71 4.10 20.89
N ARG A 544 -11.71 4.12 20.00
CA ARG A 544 -12.01 3.00 19.09
C ARG A 544 -10.83 2.69 18.20
N ASN A 545 -10.21 3.71 17.59
CA ASN A 545 -9.00 3.58 16.78
C ASN A 545 -7.87 2.89 17.53
N LEU A 546 -7.57 3.35 18.73
CA LEU A 546 -6.52 2.79 19.58
C LEU A 546 -6.82 1.34 19.98
N LYS A 547 -8.07 1.03 20.34
CA LYS A 547 -8.51 -0.34 20.64
C LYS A 547 -8.37 -1.27 19.42
N SER A 548 -8.79 -0.80 18.25
CA SER A 548 -8.67 -1.56 17.00
C SER A 548 -7.21 -1.86 16.66
N THR A 549 -6.32 -0.86 16.78
CA THR A 549 -4.87 -1.02 16.57
C THR A 549 -4.27 -2.03 17.55
N HIS A 550 -4.61 -1.92 18.83
CA HIS A 550 -4.13 -2.84 19.86
C HIS A 550 -4.61 -4.27 19.61
N SER A 551 -5.90 -4.47 19.32
CA SER A 551 -6.48 -5.79 19.03
C SER A 551 -5.81 -6.43 17.81
N THR A 552 -5.57 -5.66 16.74
CA THR A 552 -4.88 -6.11 15.53
C THR A 552 -3.44 -6.54 15.85
N ALA A 553 -2.70 -5.73 16.61
CA ALA A 553 -1.33 -6.05 16.99
C ALA A 553 -1.25 -7.31 17.87
N VAL A 554 -2.12 -7.44 18.87
CA VAL A 554 -2.18 -8.61 19.75
C VAL A 554 -2.55 -9.87 18.98
N ALA A 555 -3.56 -9.79 18.09
CA ALA A 555 -3.98 -10.93 17.28
C ALA A 555 -2.85 -11.40 16.37
N GLY A 556 -2.17 -10.49 15.66
CA GLY A 556 -1.06 -10.83 14.78
C GLY A 556 0.14 -11.40 15.54
N LEU A 557 0.58 -10.76 16.65
CA LEU A 557 1.71 -11.23 17.46
C LEU A 557 1.43 -12.60 18.13
N ALA A 558 0.18 -12.89 18.46
CA ALA A 558 -0.22 -14.19 18.97
C ALA A 558 -0.42 -15.24 17.85
N GLY A 559 -0.19 -14.90 16.61
CA GLY A 559 -0.37 -15.79 15.46
C GLY A 559 -1.82 -16.19 15.17
N ARG A 560 -2.78 -15.36 15.56
CA ARG A 560 -4.22 -15.60 15.33
C ARG A 560 -4.75 -14.89 14.09
N ALA A 561 -3.92 -14.06 13.46
CA ALA A 561 -4.27 -13.31 12.26
C ALA A 561 -3.08 -13.20 11.33
N PHE A 562 -3.36 -12.97 10.02
CA PHE A 562 -2.44 -12.65 8.93
C PHE A 562 -1.53 -13.78 8.45
N ILE A 563 -1.53 -14.95 9.08
CA ILE A 563 -0.77 -16.10 8.60
C ILE A 563 -1.36 -16.66 7.29
N ALA A 564 -2.69 -16.72 7.16
CA ALA A 564 -3.34 -17.16 5.94
C ALA A 564 -3.00 -16.23 4.76
N ALA A 565 -3.01 -14.91 4.98
CA ALA A 565 -2.57 -13.90 4.01
C ALA A 565 -1.10 -14.09 3.60
N ALA A 566 -0.21 -14.29 4.58
CA ALA A 566 1.23 -14.47 4.34
C ALA A 566 1.53 -15.75 3.56
N VAL A 567 0.85 -16.85 3.88
CA VAL A 567 0.94 -18.13 3.15
C VAL A 567 0.41 -17.95 1.74
N PHE A 568 -0.81 -17.42 1.58
CA PHE A 568 -1.42 -17.23 0.27
C PHE A 568 -0.50 -16.43 -0.65
N ARG A 569 -0.04 -15.24 -0.22
CA ARG A 569 0.88 -14.42 -1.00
C ARG A 569 2.12 -15.22 -1.43
N SER A 570 2.71 -15.98 -0.52
CA SER A 570 4.00 -16.64 -0.72
C SER A 570 3.93 -17.88 -1.60
N LEU A 571 2.73 -18.41 -1.90
CA LEU A 571 2.55 -19.59 -2.74
C LEU A 571 2.77 -19.32 -4.23
N LEU A 572 2.59 -18.08 -4.72
CA LEU A 572 2.67 -17.72 -6.14
C LEU A 572 3.92 -18.29 -6.83
N GLY A 573 3.72 -18.85 -8.02
CA GLY A 573 4.77 -19.36 -8.91
C GLY A 573 4.98 -20.85 -8.82
N GLU A 574 6.17 -21.32 -9.17
CA GLU A 574 6.49 -22.75 -9.33
C GLU A 574 7.27 -23.31 -8.14
N TRP A 575 6.93 -24.54 -7.75
CA TRP A 575 7.54 -25.31 -6.69
C TRP A 575 7.96 -26.69 -7.20
N ASN A 576 9.13 -27.19 -6.81
CA ASN A 576 9.48 -28.58 -6.98
C ASN A 576 8.67 -29.41 -5.98
N LEU A 577 8.05 -30.48 -6.44
CA LEU A 577 7.24 -31.39 -5.64
C LEU A 577 7.82 -32.78 -5.61
N ASP A 578 8.07 -33.27 -4.42
CA ASP A 578 8.47 -34.64 -4.12
C ASP A 578 7.47 -35.23 -3.10
N ARG A 579 6.81 -36.30 -3.47
CA ARG A 579 5.68 -36.87 -2.70
C ARG A 579 5.75 -38.36 -2.62
N ASP A 580 5.74 -38.90 -1.41
CA ASP A 580 5.56 -40.32 -1.14
C ASP A 580 4.07 -40.67 -0.90
N LEU A 581 3.62 -41.75 -1.48
CA LEU A 581 2.32 -42.37 -1.25
C LEU A 581 2.50 -43.81 -0.75
N VAL A 582 1.96 -44.07 0.44
CA VAL A 582 1.95 -45.41 1.04
C VAL A 582 0.52 -45.89 1.17
N SER A 583 0.12 -46.84 0.36
CA SER A 583 -1.23 -47.42 0.33
C SER A 583 -1.28 -48.75 1.07
N LYS A 584 -2.36 -48.99 1.78
CA LYS A 584 -2.67 -50.27 2.40
C LYS A 584 -3.60 -51.12 1.53
N LEU A 585 -4.19 -50.54 0.49
CA LEU A 585 -5.10 -51.25 -0.41
C LEU A 585 -4.35 -51.69 -1.68
N PRO A 586 -4.49 -52.99 -2.07
CA PRO A 586 -3.85 -53.50 -3.30
C PRO A 586 -4.30 -52.81 -4.58
N SER A 587 -5.48 -52.19 -4.60
CA SER A 587 -6.05 -51.48 -5.72
C SER A 587 -5.34 -50.14 -6.02
N HIS A 588 -4.55 -49.63 -5.07
CA HIS A 588 -3.83 -48.37 -5.22
C HIS A 588 -2.35 -48.62 -4.90
N PRO A 589 -1.44 -48.61 -5.87
CA PRO A 589 -0.03 -48.89 -5.62
C PRO A 589 0.60 -47.81 -4.75
N SER A 590 1.45 -48.21 -3.82
CA SER A 590 2.39 -47.31 -3.17
C SER A 590 3.42 -46.80 -4.20
N GLY A 591 3.98 -45.61 -3.99
CA GLY A 591 4.95 -45.06 -4.92
C GLY A 591 5.38 -43.67 -4.58
N ARG A 592 6.17 -43.06 -5.45
CA ARG A 592 6.69 -41.72 -5.32
C ARG A 592 6.28 -40.89 -6.53
N PHE A 593 5.84 -39.66 -6.27
CA PHE A 593 5.55 -38.70 -7.31
C PHE A 593 6.64 -37.60 -7.28
N ILE A 594 7.24 -37.33 -8.43
CA ILE A 594 8.24 -36.28 -8.62
C ILE A 594 7.75 -35.36 -9.75
N GLY A 595 7.67 -34.08 -9.49
CA GLY A 595 7.16 -33.10 -10.45
C GLY A 595 7.22 -31.69 -9.97
N THR A 596 6.33 -30.88 -10.51
CA THR A 596 6.18 -29.46 -10.16
C THR A 596 4.75 -29.16 -9.73
N ALA A 597 4.63 -28.13 -8.89
CA ALA A 597 3.37 -27.54 -8.51
C ALA A 597 3.38 -26.05 -8.84
N LYS A 598 2.36 -25.56 -9.54
CA LYS A 598 2.23 -24.18 -9.99
C LYS A 598 1.03 -23.51 -9.34
N PHE A 599 1.23 -22.35 -8.75
CA PHE A 599 0.20 -21.46 -8.25
C PHE A 599 0.08 -20.26 -9.19
N LEU A 600 -0.99 -20.21 -9.97
CA LEU A 600 -1.25 -19.22 -11.01
C LEU A 600 -2.31 -18.26 -10.49
N LEU A 601 -1.88 -17.03 -10.14
CA LEU A 601 -2.74 -16.02 -9.52
C LEU A 601 -3.76 -15.48 -10.51
N ARG A 602 -5.00 -15.30 -10.06
CA ARG A 602 -6.08 -14.69 -10.85
C ARG A 602 -7.13 -14.04 -9.97
N THR A 603 -8.00 -13.24 -10.56
CA THR A 603 -9.19 -12.71 -9.91
C THR A 603 -10.09 -13.87 -9.47
N GLY A 604 -10.65 -13.77 -8.28
CA GLY A 604 -11.55 -14.77 -7.72
C GLY A 604 -12.81 -14.94 -8.55
N THR A 605 -13.36 -16.17 -8.57
CA THR A 605 -14.59 -16.54 -9.26
C THR A 605 -15.69 -16.89 -8.28
N ALA A 606 -16.97 -16.78 -8.69
CA ALA A 606 -18.13 -17.20 -7.92
C ALA A 606 -18.33 -18.74 -7.94
N ASP A 607 -17.59 -19.46 -8.79
CA ASP A 607 -17.76 -20.89 -9.00
C ASP A 607 -17.69 -21.68 -7.70
N GLY A 608 -18.61 -22.60 -7.48
CA GLY A 608 -18.73 -23.40 -6.26
C GLY A 608 -19.32 -22.68 -5.03
N ARG A 609 -19.53 -21.34 -5.11
CA ARG A 609 -20.13 -20.53 -4.04
C ARG A 609 -21.58 -20.09 -4.33
N GLU A 610 -22.23 -20.66 -5.31
CA GLU A 610 -23.55 -20.24 -5.82
C GLU A 610 -24.62 -20.24 -4.70
N HIS A 611 -24.51 -21.15 -3.73
CA HIS A 611 -25.42 -21.20 -2.58
C HIS A 611 -25.19 -20.06 -1.57
N GLU A 612 -23.98 -19.58 -1.39
CA GLU A 612 -23.67 -18.49 -0.45
C GLU A 612 -24.29 -17.17 -0.90
N PHE A 613 -24.35 -16.95 -2.21
CA PHE A 613 -24.92 -15.74 -2.80
C PHE A 613 -26.45 -15.81 -3.00
N SER A 614 -27.04 -17.00 -2.99
CA SER A 614 -28.50 -17.18 -3.11
C SER A 614 -29.25 -16.95 -1.81
N THR A 615 -28.64 -17.23 -0.66
CA THR A 615 -29.27 -17.13 0.68
C THR A 615 -29.33 -15.71 1.23
N SER A 616 -28.59 -14.76 0.66
CA SER A 616 -28.59 -13.35 1.08
C SER A 616 -29.57 -12.46 0.30
N ARG A 617 -30.44 -13.03 -0.56
CA ARG A 617 -31.38 -12.26 -1.39
C ARG A 617 -32.80 -12.21 -0.82
N PRO A 618 -33.46 -11.03 -0.80
CA PRO A 618 -34.93 -10.95 -0.74
C PRO A 618 -35.50 -11.57 -2.01
N THR A 619 -36.54 -12.41 -1.86
CA THR A 619 -37.26 -13.05 -2.96
C THR A 619 -37.88 -12.01 -3.87
N GLY A 620 -37.43 -11.90 -5.12
CA GLY A 620 -38.09 -11.11 -6.16
C GLY A 620 -37.25 -10.23 -7.07
N GLU A 621 -35.92 -10.16 -6.93
CA GLU A 621 -35.05 -9.37 -7.81
C GLU A 621 -34.39 -10.19 -8.92
N SER A 622 -34.31 -9.60 -10.13
CA SER A 622 -33.62 -10.16 -11.29
C SER A 622 -32.13 -10.44 -10.98
N PRO A 623 -31.48 -11.41 -11.65
CA PRO A 623 -30.08 -11.73 -11.42
C PRO A 623 -29.20 -10.51 -11.77
N VAL A 624 -28.76 -9.80 -10.73
CA VAL A 624 -27.68 -8.80 -10.84
C VAL A 624 -26.40 -9.57 -11.10
N SER A 625 -25.61 -9.13 -12.08
CA SER A 625 -24.28 -9.68 -12.31
C SER A 625 -23.47 -9.57 -11.01
N ILE A 626 -22.93 -10.70 -10.53
CA ILE A 626 -22.09 -10.73 -9.35
C ILE A 626 -20.83 -9.89 -9.67
N ASP A 627 -20.62 -8.84 -8.88
CA ASP A 627 -19.40 -8.01 -9.02
C ASP A 627 -18.19 -8.83 -8.56
N THR A 628 -17.46 -9.39 -9.52
CA THR A 628 -16.28 -10.22 -9.26
C THR A 628 -15.13 -9.43 -8.62
N SER A 629 -15.17 -8.08 -8.61
CA SER A 629 -14.16 -7.25 -7.96
C SER A 629 -14.12 -7.41 -6.44
N ASP A 630 -15.18 -7.96 -5.83
CA ASP A 630 -15.25 -8.27 -4.41
C ASP A 630 -14.83 -9.71 -4.06
N MET A 631 -14.63 -10.57 -5.06
CA MET A 631 -14.25 -11.97 -4.87
C MET A 631 -12.82 -12.18 -4.40
N GLY A 632 -12.01 -11.11 -4.31
CA GLY A 632 -10.60 -11.21 -3.96
C GLY A 632 -9.75 -11.87 -5.04
N LEU A 633 -8.70 -12.56 -4.61
CA LEU A 633 -7.79 -13.30 -5.47
C LEU A 633 -7.85 -14.80 -5.16
N GLU A 634 -7.59 -15.61 -6.18
CA GLU A 634 -7.50 -17.06 -6.06
C GLU A 634 -6.34 -17.61 -6.91
N TYR A 635 -5.91 -18.82 -6.63
CA TYR A 635 -4.95 -19.55 -7.47
C TYR A 635 -5.64 -20.67 -8.22
N LEU A 636 -5.35 -20.77 -9.51
CA LEU A 636 -5.41 -22.05 -10.21
C LEU A 636 -4.12 -22.79 -9.85
N TYR A 637 -4.26 -23.88 -9.09
CA TYR A 637 -3.17 -24.76 -8.69
C TYR A 637 -3.09 -25.97 -9.60
N ILE A 638 -1.89 -26.27 -10.11
CA ILE A 638 -1.63 -27.37 -11.05
C ILE A 638 -0.41 -28.15 -10.56
N GLU A 639 -0.59 -29.46 -10.32
CA GLU A 639 0.50 -30.42 -10.18
C GLU A 639 0.72 -31.12 -11.52
N ASP A 640 1.96 -31.30 -11.92
CA ASP A 640 2.34 -32.05 -13.11
C ASP A 640 3.67 -32.78 -12.87
N GLY A 641 3.70 -34.09 -13.10
CA GLY A 641 4.88 -34.88 -12.87
C GLY A 641 4.70 -36.35 -13.16
N GLU A 642 5.64 -37.14 -12.69
CA GLU A 642 5.69 -38.60 -12.91
C GLU A 642 5.50 -39.33 -11.59
N PHE A 643 4.56 -40.29 -11.59
CA PHE A 643 4.40 -41.24 -10.49
C PHE A 643 5.17 -42.53 -10.82
N ILE A 644 5.97 -42.99 -9.86
CA ILE A 644 6.79 -44.19 -9.94
C ILE A 644 6.22 -45.20 -8.94
N ALA A 645 5.61 -46.28 -9.44
CA ALA A 645 4.98 -47.29 -8.61
C ALA A 645 6.04 -48.17 -7.92
N ALA A 646 5.93 -48.34 -6.61
CA ALA A 646 6.83 -49.17 -5.83
C ALA A 646 6.70 -50.67 -6.26
N GLY A 647 7.81 -51.37 -6.32
CA GLY A 647 7.88 -52.79 -6.64
C GLY A 647 7.83 -53.14 -8.13
N THR A 648 7.27 -52.31 -8.99
CA THR A 648 7.18 -52.55 -10.46
C THR A 648 8.01 -51.58 -11.30
N ASN A 649 8.45 -50.45 -10.73
CA ASN A 649 9.08 -49.33 -11.46
C ASN A 649 8.25 -48.78 -12.64
N MET A 650 6.96 -49.12 -12.70
CA MET A 650 6.05 -48.53 -13.68
C MET A 650 5.98 -47.01 -13.46
N ARG A 651 6.09 -46.24 -14.55
CA ARG A 651 6.03 -44.80 -14.54
C ARG A 651 4.86 -44.31 -15.37
N PHE A 652 4.13 -43.36 -14.85
CA PHE A 652 3.08 -42.68 -15.61
C PHE A 652 2.95 -41.23 -15.21
N ARG A 653 2.64 -40.37 -16.17
CA ARG A 653 2.38 -38.96 -15.94
C ARG A 653 1.08 -38.82 -15.15
N ALA A 654 1.11 -37.99 -14.12
CA ALA A 654 -0.07 -37.65 -13.35
C ALA A 654 -0.17 -36.13 -13.18
N THR A 655 -1.38 -35.61 -13.33
CA THR A 655 -1.68 -34.19 -13.12
C THR A 655 -2.86 -34.05 -12.15
N ARG A 656 -2.84 -32.98 -11.36
CA ARG A 656 -3.97 -32.64 -10.47
C ARG A 656 -4.18 -31.14 -10.49
N ARG A 657 -5.43 -30.72 -10.31
CA ARG A 657 -5.80 -29.30 -10.23
C ARG A 657 -6.73 -29.04 -9.07
N TYR A 658 -6.49 -27.90 -8.40
CA TYR A 658 -7.31 -27.36 -7.33
C TYR A 658 -7.42 -25.85 -7.48
N ILE A 659 -8.44 -25.26 -6.82
CA ILE A 659 -8.55 -23.80 -6.68
C ILE A 659 -8.26 -23.46 -5.22
N TRP A 660 -7.31 -22.57 -4.98
CA TRP A 660 -6.98 -22.08 -3.65
C TRP A 660 -7.47 -20.65 -3.50
N ARG A 661 -8.26 -20.38 -2.47
CA ARG A 661 -8.91 -19.10 -2.21
C ARG A 661 -8.49 -18.54 -0.88
N TYR A 662 -8.23 -17.23 -0.85
CA TYR A 662 -8.05 -16.48 0.38
C TYR A 662 -9.24 -15.56 0.58
N ASP A 663 -9.88 -15.65 1.74
CA ASP A 663 -10.91 -14.76 2.21
C ASP A 663 -10.32 -13.76 3.20
N GLU A 664 -10.20 -12.49 2.78
CA GLU A 664 -9.62 -11.43 3.60
C GLU A 664 -10.48 -11.11 4.83
N ALA A 665 -11.79 -11.19 4.72
CA ALA A 665 -12.72 -10.82 5.80
C ALA A 665 -12.59 -11.77 7.00
N SER A 666 -12.39 -13.08 6.76
CA SER A 666 -12.24 -14.09 7.79
C SER A 666 -10.78 -14.53 8.03
N ASP A 667 -9.82 -14.01 7.26
CA ASP A 667 -8.40 -14.43 7.21
C ASP A 667 -8.26 -15.95 7.06
N LYS A 668 -9.01 -16.52 6.11
CA LYS A 668 -9.04 -17.96 5.87
C LYS A 668 -8.50 -18.32 4.50
N LEU A 669 -7.85 -19.49 4.44
CA LEU A 669 -7.38 -20.11 3.23
C LEU A 669 -8.13 -21.41 2.99
N SER A 670 -8.70 -21.58 1.81
CA SER A 670 -9.51 -22.74 1.43
C SER A 670 -9.04 -23.36 0.12
N VAL A 671 -9.22 -24.69 0.01
CA VAL A 671 -8.89 -25.49 -1.15
C VAL A 671 -10.17 -26.10 -1.70
N TRP A 672 -10.37 -25.98 -3.03
CA TRP A 672 -11.58 -26.37 -3.74
C TRP A 672 -11.22 -27.40 -4.82
N PHE A 673 -12.05 -28.39 -5.03
CA PHE A 673 -11.92 -29.28 -6.18
C PHE A 673 -12.15 -28.49 -7.47
N ALA A 674 -11.41 -28.85 -8.53
CA ALA A 674 -11.67 -28.36 -9.86
C ALA A 674 -12.78 -29.19 -10.51
N ARG A 675 -13.65 -28.55 -11.31
CA ARG A 675 -14.71 -29.24 -12.07
C ARG A 675 -14.11 -30.20 -13.09
N THR A 676 -14.85 -31.27 -13.38
CA THR A 676 -14.41 -32.29 -14.33
C THR A 676 -14.56 -31.83 -15.79
N ASP A 677 -15.55 -31.00 -16.08
CA ASP A 677 -15.83 -30.44 -17.40
C ASP A 677 -14.98 -29.20 -17.74
N ASP A 678 -14.62 -28.40 -16.74
CA ASP A 678 -13.71 -27.25 -16.87
C ASP A 678 -12.80 -27.18 -15.65
N GLN A 679 -11.62 -27.72 -15.77
CA GLN A 679 -10.62 -27.81 -14.70
C GLN A 679 -10.05 -26.45 -14.26
N ALA A 680 -10.43 -25.35 -14.90
CA ALA A 680 -10.13 -24.01 -14.44
C ALA A 680 -11.19 -23.46 -13.48
N ARG A 681 -12.34 -24.13 -13.28
CA ARG A 681 -13.43 -23.70 -12.40
C ARG A 681 -13.44 -24.51 -11.11
N ALA A 682 -13.81 -23.85 -10.00
CA ALA A 682 -14.05 -24.54 -8.75
C ALA A 682 -15.40 -25.30 -8.81
N ASP A 683 -15.44 -26.47 -8.19
CA ASP A 683 -16.62 -27.29 -8.02
C ASP A 683 -17.18 -27.11 -6.60
N TYR A 684 -16.65 -27.82 -5.63
CA TYR A 684 -17.05 -27.73 -4.22
C TYR A 684 -15.83 -27.67 -3.30
N LEU A 685 -16.09 -27.19 -2.08
CA LEU A 685 -15.04 -27.05 -1.06
C LEU A 685 -14.43 -28.43 -0.73
N PHE A 686 -13.11 -28.54 -0.86
CA PHE A 686 -12.38 -29.68 -0.36
C PHE A 686 -12.12 -29.51 1.15
N HIS A 687 -11.43 -28.45 1.56
CA HIS A 687 -11.21 -28.13 2.97
C HIS A 687 -10.74 -26.69 3.18
N GLU A 688 -10.87 -26.20 4.43
CA GLU A 688 -10.26 -24.97 4.90
C GLU A 688 -9.05 -25.27 5.78
N LEU A 689 -8.05 -24.40 5.76
CA LEU A 689 -6.86 -24.53 6.61
C LEU A 689 -7.11 -23.85 7.96
N GLU A 690 -7.06 -24.60 9.03
CA GLU A 690 -7.03 -24.09 10.40
C GLU A 690 -5.58 -23.95 10.85
N PHE A 691 -5.05 -22.73 10.88
CA PHE A 691 -3.69 -22.46 11.31
C PHE A 691 -3.53 -22.62 12.82
N ILE A 692 -2.45 -23.25 13.25
CA ILE A 692 -2.12 -23.53 14.64
C ILE A 692 -0.90 -22.70 14.99
N PRO A 693 -1.03 -21.71 15.90
CA PRO A 693 0.12 -20.94 16.37
C PRO A 693 1.16 -21.87 17.00
N PRO A 694 2.45 -21.72 16.66
CA PRO A 694 3.50 -22.50 17.28
C PRO A 694 3.60 -22.19 18.78
N PRO A 695 4.12 -23.15 19.60
CA PRO A 695 4.23 -22.96 21.05
C PRO A 695 4.99 -21.70 21.48
N SER A 696 5.97 -21.28 20.67
CA SER A 696 6.72 -20.04 20.89
C SER A 696 5.86 -18.77 20.87
N LEU A 697 4.77 -18.75 20.12
CA LEU A 697 3.80 -17.63 20.07
C LEU A 697 2.66 -17.81 21.07
N ALA A 698 2.27 -19.05 21.38
CA ALA A 698 1.17 -19.38 22.30
C ALA A 698 1.53 -19.10 23.78
N ALA A 699 2.80 -19.19 24.15
CA ALA A 699 3.28 -19.11 25.54
C ALA A 699 3.48 -17.66 26.06
N GLY A 700 3.05 -16.63 25.34
CA GLY A 700 3.10 -15.23 25.83
C GLY A 700 4.48 -14.76 26.28
N GLY A 701 5.55 -15.17 25.63
CA GLY A 701 6.86 -14.52 25.76
C GLY A 701 7.57 -14.68 27.10
N ASP A 702 7.37 -15.77 27.82
CA ASP A 702 8.23 -16.08 28.99
C ASP A 702 9.60 -16.57 28.49
N ASN A 703 10.48 -15.62 28.15
CA ASN A 703 11.87 -15.83 27.74
C ASN A 703 12.81 -16.10 28.93
N GLY A 704 12.31 -16.67 30.01
CA GLY A 704 13.09 -17.13 31.13
C GLY A 704 13.83 -18.44 30.79
N ASN A 705 15.07 -18.32 30.30
CA ASN A 705 16.15 -19.34 30.42
C ASN A 705 15.78 -20.80 30.13
N GLN A 706 15.02 -21.08 29.06
CA GLN A 706 14.87 -22.44 28.57
C GLN A 706 15.99 -22.75 27.59
N THR A 707 16.91 -23.62 28.02
CA THR A 707 17.91 -24.28 27.19
C THR A 707 17.30 -24.69 25.85
N ARG A 708 17.88 -24.19 24.75
CA ARG A 708 17.57 -24.64 23.39
C ARG A 708 17.74 -26.15 23.32
N THR A 709 16.65 -26.87 23.45
CA THR A 709 16.58 -28.27 23.00
C THR A 709 16.40 -28.21 21.47
N GLU A 710 17.35 -28.79 20.74
CA GLU A 710 17.43 -28.82 19.27
C GLU A 710 16.24 -29.51 18.57
N ASP A 711 15.21 -29.94 19.28
CA ASP A 711 14.08 -30.74 18.81
C ASP A 711 12.73 -30.00 18.76
N ARG A 712 12.68 -28.68 18.96
CA ARG A 712 11.44 -27.93 18.75
C ARG A 712 11.33 -27.50 17.29
N ASP A 713 10.56 -28.22 16.52
CA ASP A 713 10.13 -27.89 15.17
C ASP A 713 9.15 -26.67 15.21
N ASP A 714 9.70 -25.48 15.25
CA ASP A 714 8.99 -24.20 15.37
C ASP A 714 8.52 -23.69 13.99
N ARG A 715 7.86 -24.56 13.21
CA ARG A 715 7.25 -24.21 11.93
C ARG A 715 5.80 -23.78 12.14
N TRP A 716 5.29 -22.96 11.23
CA TRP A 716 3.85 -22.77 11.12
C TRP A 716 3.19 -24.07 10.70
N ARG A 717 2.08 -24.43 11.35
CA ARG A 717 1.28 -25.61 11.04
C ARG A 717 -0.15 -25.22 10.73
N ALA A 718 -0.80 -26.04 9.89
CA ALA A 718 -2.24 -25.99 9.74
C ALA A 718 -2.79 -27.41 9.65
N LYS A 719 -4.03 -27.58 10.06
CA LYS A 719 -4.77 -28.84 9.97
C LYS A 719 -6.09 -28.61 9.25
N SER A 720 -6.64 -29.70 8.75
CA SER A 720 -8.00 -29.73 8.23
C SER A 720 -8.51 -31.16 8.25
N SER A 721 -9.82 -31.34 8.15
CA SER A 721 -10.44 -32.66 7.94
C SER A 721 -11.54 -32.50 6.90
N HIS A 722 -11.72 -33.56 6.09
CA HIS A 722 -12.75 -33.61 5.07
C HIS A 722 -13.31 -35.04 4.96
N LEU A 723 -14.63 -35.18 4.98
CA LEU A 723 -15.31 -36.43 4.73
C LEU A 723 -15.78 -36.47 3.27
N CYS A 724 -15.12 -37.29 2.44
CA CYS A 724 -15.51 -37.55 1.06
C CYS A 724 -16.29 -38.84 0.94
N ILE A 725 -17.62 -38.77 0.89
CA ILE A 725 -18.54 -39.92 0.90
C ILE A 725 -18.40 -40.75 2.19
N GLN A 726 -17.46 -41.71 2.24
CA GLN A 726 -17.18 -42.59 3.39
C GLN A 726 -15.69 -42.63 3.76
N ASP A 727 -14.86 -41.89 3.03
CA ASP A 727 -13.41 -41.81 3.28
C ASP A 727 -13.10 -40.51 4.02
N LEU A 728 -12.52 -40.58 5.21
CA LEU A 728 -12.09 -39.44 6.01
C LEU A 728 -10.66 -39.07 5.63
N TYR A 729 -10.46 -37.81 5.32
CA TYR A 729 -9.16 -37.17 5.05
C TYR A 729 -8.76 -36.34 6.25
N ASP A 730 -7.67 -36.70 6.92
CA ASP A 730 -6.97 -35.84 7.86
C ASP A 730 -5.80 -35.16 7.13
N VAL A 731 -5.80 -33.86 7.13
CA VAL A 731 -4.85 -33.02 6.35
C VAL A 731 -3.96 -32.23 7.28
N HIS A 732 -2.66 -32.30 7.03
CA HIS A 732 -1.66 -31.57 7.81
C HIS A 732 -0.77 -30.75 6.88
N TYR A 733 -0.51 -29.51 7.26
CA TYR A 733 0.41 -28.60 6.58
C TYR A 733 1.51 -28.16 7.51
N GLU A 734 2.71 -27.94 6.95
CA GLU A 734 3.82 -27.26 7.61
C GLU A 734 4.37 -26.19 6.66
N PHE A 735 4.67 -25.01 7.19
CA PHE A 735 5.21 -23.89 6.43
C PHE A 735 6.46 -23.35 7.12
N LEU A 736 7.57 -23.33 6.40
CA LEU A 736 8.84 -22.80 6.86
C LEU A 736 9.08 -21.41 6.25
N PHE A 737 9.01 -20.40 7.07
CA PHE A 737 9.30 -19.02 6.66
C PHE A 737 10.71 -18.58 7.03
N ARG A 738 11.25 -17.66 6.23
CA ARG A 738 12.36 -16.81 6.59
C ARG A 738 11.89 -15.37 6.44
N ALA A 739 11.62 -14.70 7.57
CA ALA A 739 10.91 -13.44 7.61
C ALA A 739 9.60 -13.50 6.80
N VAL A 740 9.47 -12.73 5.71
CA VAL A 740 8.26 -12.71 4.87
C VAL A 740 8.24 -13.76 3.76
N ASN A 741 9.29 -14.56 3.60
CA ASN A 741 9.42 -15.50 2.47
C ASN A 741 9.23 -16.94 2.90
N LEU A 742 8.26 -17.62 2.28
CA LEU A 742 8.07 -19.06 2.40
C LEU A 742 9.17 -19.81 1.63
N GLN A 743 9.96 -20.61 2.35
CA GLN A 743 11.10 -21.35 1.81
C GLN A 743 10.70 -22.77 1.37
N GLU A 744 9.94 -23.43 2.22
CA GLU A 744 9.49 -24.81 2.07
C GLU A 744 8.10 -24.94 2.67
N TRP A 745 7.28 -25.80 2.11
CA TRP A 745 6.05 -26.24 2.75
C TRP A 745 5.82 -27.71 2.52
N LYS A 746 5.08 -28.34 3.44
CA LYS A 746 4.75 -29.75 3.40
C LYS A 746 3.26 -29.93 3.49
N LEU A 747 2.79 -30.99 2.84
CA LEU A 747 1.41 -31.43 2.86
C LEU A 747 1.35 -32.94 3.16
N GLY A 748 0.65 -33.28 4.21
CA GLY A 748 0.36 -34.67 4.57
C GLY A 748 -1.13 -34.98 4.52
N TYR A 749 -1.49 -36.11 3.94
CA TYR A 749 -2.83 -36.70 4.05
C TYR A 749 -2.75 -38.01 4.76
N SER A 750 -3.66 -38.27 5.72
CA SER A 750 -4.02 -39.62 6.21
C SER A 750 -5.46 -39.87 5.79
N VAL A 751 -5.66 -40.84 4.90
CA VAL A 751 -6.99 -41.16 4.37
C VAL A 751 -7.41 -42.51 4.91
N HIS A 752 -8.57 -42.55 5.55
CA HIS A 752 -9.14 -43.75 6.15
C HIS A 752 -10.57 -43.96 5.67
N GLY A 753 -10.83 -45.09 5.02
CA GLY A 753 -12.16 -45.45 4.55
C GLY A 753 -12.21 -46.72 3.76
N PRO A 754 -13.43 -47.18 3.38
CA PRO A 754 -13.62 -48.45 2.72
C PRO A 754 -13.07 -48.50 1.28
N LYS A 755 -12.94 -47.36 0.64
CA LYS A 755 -12.43 -47.23 -0.75
C LYS A 755 -11.01 -46.72 -0.83
N LYS A 756 -10.52 -46.03 0.21
CA LYS A 756 -9.21 -45.39 0.25
C LYS A 756 -8.61 -45.57 1.65
N ASP A 757 -7.45 -46.19 1.76
CA ASP A 757 -6.64 -46.26 2.98
C ASP A 757 -5.18 -46.09 2.61
N TYR A 758 -4.70 -44.85 2.70
CA TYR A 758 -3.32 -44.49 2.34
C TYR A 758 -2.84 -43.25 3.10
N THR A 759 -1.54 -43.09 3.14
CA THR A 759 -0.89 -41.86 3.60
C THR A 759 -0.11 -41.21 2.45
N ILE A 760 -0.15 -39.89 2.41
CA ILE A 760 0.63 -39.09 1.48
C ILE A 760 1.50 -38.11 2.28
N ARG A 761 2.76 -37.95 1.87
CA ARG A 761 3.66 -36.92 2.38
C ARG A 761 4.35 -36.22 1.21
N GLY A 762 4.04 -34.97 1.00
CA GLY A 762 4.63 -34.12 -0.06
C GLY A 762 5.47 -33.00 0.52
N THR A 763 6.62 -32.78 -0.06
CA THR A 763 7.51 -31.65 0.24
C THR A 763 7.60 -30.75 -1.00
N TYR A 764 7.46 -29.47 -0.78
CA TYR A 764 7.48 -28.44 -1.83
C TYR A 764 8.61 -27.46 -1.54
N THR A 765 9.52 -27.32 -2.49
CA THR A 765 10.69 -26.43 -2.35
C THR A 765 10.77 -25.50 -3.56
N ARG A 766 11.29 -24.29 -3.36
CA ARG A 766 11.57 -23.37 -4.48
C ARG A 766 12.68 -23.94 -5.37
N LYS A 767 12.57 -23.74 -6.69
CA LYS A 767 13.70 -23.97 -7.58
C LYS A 767 14.88 -23.11 -7.09
N SER A 768 16.04 -23.74 -6.91
CA SER A 768 17.29 -22.98 -6.77
C SER A 768 17.48 -22.19 -8.05
N THR A 769 17.48 -20.86 -7.97
CA THR A 769 18.05 -20.04 -9.04
C THR A 769 19.53 -20.39 -9.08
N ALA A 770 19.93 -21.20 -10.06
CA ALA A 770 21.34 -21.50 -10.27
C ALA A 770 22.08 -20.16 -10.39
N THR A 771 23.07 -19.98 -9.52
CA THR A 771 24.03 -18.87 -9.53
C THR A 771 24.82 -18.86 -10.83
#